data_10fb304bfe0bd9d3decbb7f118201c8a
#
_entry.id   10fb304bfe0bd9d3decbb7f118201c8a
#
_cell.length_a   1.000
_cell.length_b   1.000
_cell.length_c   1.000
_cell.angle_alpha   90.00
_cell.angle_beta   90.00
_cell.angle_gamma   90.00
#
_symmetry.space_group_name_H-M   'P 1'
#
loop_
_entity.id
_entity.type
_entity.pdbx_description
1 polymer ?
#
loop_
_entity_poly.entity_id
_entity_poly.type
_entity_poly.pdbx_seq_one_letter_code
_entity_poly.pdbx_strand_id
1 'polypeptide(L)'
;MTCKDLSQRPYVIVLNKPPSISLTTIYFYHAYYSKNTREFNEPLHFFADLPHLVSLDLSSNSLWGVIPSSIGALAKLALLDLSFNLLDGPIPPSIGSCTKLTSLDLSHNILSKRSIRSIGNLTSLRYLDLSNNQINGSFPSAILKLASLTTLALGYNQLKGLLPSQFGSLIILSHLDLSNNQITGSIGSIANLTSLEFLDLSNNRITGSIGSTGNLTSLEFLDLSNNRINGSIPSTFSKLISLTTLSLKSNQLNGMLPPELGSLVLLSYLDLSRNQFSGSIPPQIGQCQSLSSLLVSDNLLTGQIPQEIGYLANLYELDLSKNNLSSAIPVNFSYFYQLLELNLSYNNLDGSVPFIAAAMISLDHNTYLCGNSYGLTPCDTPKLDVDHQNRKHPSMVLLALFAPFSFACLSIVSITVVCWRRKYVKSTTKRKSGDILSIWNFDGKIAFEDILSATENFDDKYCIGVGGYGSVFRVHLEGGITFAVKLLHSVEEYSDEGTFHAEIEVLTKNRHRCIVKLYGFCSHSQCKFLVYDLIERGSLSSIMHEQGLAKKLDWPRRVAVVTDVAQALSYLHHDCGDPIVHRDIKSSNILLDIDYKAYVSDFGMARKLKHGYSSWSTIFAGTCGYIAPGTDMCLIHFYSFRNVFRKREVKFLI
;
A
#
# COMPACT_ATOMS: atom_id res chain seq x y z
N MET A 1 -29.42 -14.75 32.80
CA MET A 1 -30.00 -13.84 31.79
C MET A 1 -30.53 -14.64 30.64
N THR A 2 -31.83 -14.55 30.36
CA THR A 2 -32.47 -15.24 29.22
C THR A 2 -32.27 -14.37 27.95
N CYS A 3 -32.29 -14.99 26.76
CA CYS A 3 -32.15 -14.28 25.47
C CYS A 3 -33.14 -13.10 25.27
N LYS A 4 -34.20 -13.00 26.08
CA LYS A 4 -35.18 -11.89 26.05
C LYS A 4 -34.62 -10.59 26.65
N ASP A 5 -33.70 -10.65 27.62
CA ASP A 5 -33.14 -9.45 28.25
C ASP A 5 -32.11 -8.74 27.38
N LEU A 6 -31.58 -9.41 26.37
CA LEU A 6 -30.60 -8.87 25.44
C LEU A 6 -31.25 -8.17 24.22
N SER A 7 -32.53 -8.45 23.93
CA SER A 7 -33.24 -7.91 22.75
C SER A 7 -33.64 -6.44 22.84
N GLN A 8 -33.53 -5.81 24.01
CA GLN A 8 -33.84 -4.39 24.22
C GLN A 8 -32.61 -3.48 24.25
N ARG A 9 -31.40 -4.02 24.04
CA ARG A 9 -30.15 -3.23 24.04
C ARG A 9 -29.60 -3.11 22.61
N PRO A 10 -28.98 -2.00 22.22
CA PRO A 10 -28.49 -1.75 20.86
C PRO A 10 -27.18 -2.53 20.53
N TYR A 11 -27.05 -3.76 21.00
CA TYR A 11 -25.89 -4.60 20.73
C TYR A 11 -26.29 -5.77 19.84
N VAL A 12 -25.54 -5.98 18.78
CA VAL A 12 -25.67 -7.17 17.94
C VAL A 12 -24.67 -8.20 18.43
N ILE A 13 -25.16 -9.24 19.09
CA ILE A 13 -24.36 -10.40 19.44
C ILE A 13 -24.51 -11.41 18.31
N VAL A 14 -23.45 -11.62 17.53
CA VAL A 14 -23.43 -12.71 16.54
C VAL A 14 -23.03 -13.98 17.26
N LEU A 15 -24.03 -14.81 17.55
CA LEU A 15 -23.85 -16.15 18.13
C LEU A 15 -23.69 -17.15 16.99
N ASN A 16 -22.48 -17.62 16.76
CA ASN A 16 -22.24 -18.69 15.77
C ASN A 16 -22.58 -20.03 16.43
N LYS A 17 -23.87 -20.53 16.26
CA LYS A 17 -24.28 -21.77 16.93
C LYS A 17 -25.46 -22.53 16.34
N PRO A 18 -25.40 -23.88 16.33
CA PRO A 18 -26.56 -24.78 16.41
C PRO A 18 -27.08 -24.92 17.87
N PRO A 19 -28.37 -25.27 18.11
CA PRO A 19 -29.07 -25.05 19.37
C PRO A 19 -28.71 -25.94 20.58
N SER A 20 -27.63 -26.70 20.56
CA SER A 20 -27.30 -27.68 21.60
C SER A 20 -25.92 -27.58 22.27
N ILE A 21 -25.11 -26.53 22.04
CA ILE A 21 -23.71 -26.43 22.54
C ILE A 21 -23.51 -25.14 23.34
N SER A 22 -22.66 -25.15 24.39
CA SER A 22 -22.30 -23.98 25.21
C SER A 22 -21.66 -22.88 24.38
N LEU A 23 -21.91 -21.62 24.72
CA LEU A 23 -21.36 -20.43 24.02
C LEU A 23 -19.83 -20.45 24.07
N THR A 24 -19.19 -20.61 22.91
CA THR A 24 -17.72 -20.74 22.83
C THR A 24 -17.03 -19.54 22.18
N THR A 25 -17.79 -18.73 21.43
CA THR A 25 -17.23 -17.60 20.68
C THR A 25 -18.20 -16.42 20.70
N ILE A 26 -17.70 -15.22 20.96
CA ILE A 26 -18.46 -13.97 20.93
C ILE A 26 -17.68 -12.96 20.09
N TYR A 27 -18.38 -12.36 19.11
CA TYR A 27 -17.90 -11.22 18.33
C TYR A 27 -18.90 -10.07 18.50
N PHE A 28 -18.38 -8.85 18.73
CA PHE A 28 -19.18 -7.64 18.72
C PHE A 28 -18.65 -6.71 17.64
N TYR A 29 -19.52 -6.32 16.73
CA TYR A 29 -19.21 -5.30 15.74
C TYR A 29 -20.00 -4.03 16.01
N HIS A 30 -19.31 -2.92 16.17
CA HIS A 30 -19.80 -1.54 16.22
C HIS A 30 -21.16 -1.30 16.93
N ALA A 31 -21.11 -1.00 18.20
CA ALA A 31 -22.22 -0.35 18.88
C ALA A 31 -22.07 1.18 18.74
N TYR A 32 -22.97 1.82 18.01
CA TYR A 32 -23.06 3.28 17.93
C TYR A 32 -23.51 3.85 19.28
N TYR A 33 -22.68 4.67 19.90
CA TYR A 33 -23.06 5.40 21.12
C TYR A 33 -23.73 6.72 20.78
N SER A 34 -24.98 6.88 21.27
CA SER A 34 -25.58 8.18 21.53
C SER A 34 -24.89 8.80 22.76
N LYS A 35 -24.39 10.03 22.65
CA LYS A 35 -23.63 10.77 23.67
C LYS A 35 -24.36 11.01 25.01
N ASN A 36 -25.58 10.49 25.24
CA ASN A 36 -26.45 10.88 26.35
C ASN A 36 -26.73 9.80 27.40
N THR A 37 -26.05 8.65 27.40
CA THR A 37 -26.27 7.63 28.44
C THR A 37 -25.04 7.47 29.34
N ARG A 38 -25.07 8.16 30.48
CA ARG A 38 -24.12 8.02 31.59
C ARG A 38 -24.19 6.67 32.33
N GLU A 39 -24.94 5.69 31.84
CA GLU A 39 -25.26 4.46 32.59
C GLU A 39 -24.49 3.20 32.19
N PHE A 40 -23.45 3.30 31.36
CA PHE A 40 -22.67 2.13 30.95
C PHE A 40 -21.25 2.12 31.57
N ASN A 41 -21.18 2.17 32.91
CA ASN A 41 -19.92 1.98 33.62
C ASN A 41 -19.43 0.51 33.66
N GLU A 42 -20.18 -0.46 33.14
CA GLU A 42 -19.89 -1.89 33.33
C GLU A 42 -20.24 -2.82 32.17
N PRO A 43 -19.82 -2.58 30.91
CA PRO A 43 -20.17 -3.49 29.81
C PRO A 43 -19.50 -4.87 29.91
N LEU A 44 -18.50 -5.05 30.79
CA LEU A 44 -17.65 -6.23 30.82
C LEU A 44 -17.80 -7.09 32.09
N HIS A 45 -18.72 -6.78 33.01
CA HIS A 45 -18.89 -7.55 34.28
C HIS A 45 -19.51 -8.93 34.12
N PHE A 46 -20.18 -9.25 33.00
CA PHE A 46 -20.87 -10.50 32.77
C PHE A 46 -19.97 -11.69 32.36
N PHE A 47 -18.66 -11.48 32.25
CA PHE A 47 -17.74 -12.58 31.87
C PHE A 47 -17.75 -13.76 32.83
N ALA A 48 -18.04 -13.54 34.12
CA ALA A 48 -18.16 -14.61 35.10
C ALA A 48 -19.23 -15.66 34.75
N ASP A 49 -20.25 -15.26 33.98
CA ASP A 49 -21.35 -16.11 33.55
C ASP A 49 -21.05 -16.97 32.32
N LEU A 50 -19.82 -16.85 31.74
CA LEU A 50 -19.42 -17.51 30.50
C LEU A 50 -18.19 -18.42 30.66
N PRO A 51 -18.16 -19.37 31.60
CA PRO A 51 -16.97 -20.16 31.96
C PRO A 51 -16.45 -21.06 30.83
N HIS A 52 -17.22 -21.21 29.75
CA HIS A 52 -16.90 -22.06 28.62
C HIS A 52 -16.43 -21.27 27.39
N LEU A 53 -16.30 -19.94 27.50
CA LEU A 53 -15.86 -19.09 26.40
C LEU A 53 -14.41 -19.42 26.01
N VAL A 54 -14.20 -19.66 24.71
CA VAL A 54 -12.89 -19.97 24.13
C VAL A 54 -12.32 -18.78 23.36
N SER A 55 -13.18 -18.01 22.70
CA SER A 55 -12.78 -16.85 21.90
C SER A 55 -13.69 -15.67 22.21
N LEU A 56 -13.06 -14.53 22.48
CA LEU A 56 -13.71 -13.24 22.72
C LEU A 56 -13.02 -12.18 21.87
N ASP A 57 -13.74 -11.68 20.89
CA ASP A 57 -13.32 -10.57 20.04
C ASP A 57 -14.29 -9.40 20.22
N LEU A 58 -13.79 -8.32 20.78
CA LEU A 58 -14.49 -7.05 20.98
C LEU A 58 -13.70 -5.91 20.33
N SER A 59 -12.87 -6.21 19.35
CA SER A 59 -12.03 -5.26 18.65
C SER A 59 -12.85 -4.21 17.89
N SER A 60 -12.22 -3.08 17.59
CA SER A 60 -12.80 -2.00 16.77
C SER A 60 -14.16 -1.52 17.24
N ASN A 61 -14.33 -1.36 18.57
CA ASN A 61 -15.49 -0.80 19.21
C ASN A 61 -15.15 0.56 19.86
N SER A 62 -16.07 1.12 20.60
CA SER A 62 -15.84 2.35 21.39
C SER A 62 -15.87 2.03 22.89
N LEU A 63 -15.37 0.87 23.29
CA LEU A 63 -15.35 0.45 24.69
C LEU A 63 -14.38 1.32 25.49
N TRP A 64 -14.81 1.81 26.65
CA TRP A 64 -14.02 2.69 27.52
C TRP A 64 -14.04 2.19 28.96
N GLY A 65 -13.14 2.72 29.78
CA GLY A 65 -12.94 2.31 31.16
C GLY A 65 -11.96 1.15 31.29
N VAL A 66 -11.90 0.51 32.44
CA VAL A 66 -10.90 -0.51 32.77
C VAL A 66 -11.32 -1.91 32.31
N ILE A 67 -10.34 -2.74 31.93
CA ILE A 67 -10.57 -4.18 31.74
C ILE A 67 -10.91 -4.78 33.11
N PRO A 68 -12.10 -5.38 33.29
CA PRO A 68 -12.54 -5.84 34.61
C PRO A 68 -11.78 -7.09 35.06
N SER A 69 -11.59 -7.22 36.38
CA SER A 69 -10.91 -8.38 36.98
C SER A 69 -11.65 -9.71 36.77
N SER A 70 -12.95 -9.66 36.48
CA SER A 70 -13.78 -10.83 36.12
C SER A 70 -13.30 -11.56 34.86
N ILE A 71 -12.47 -10.92 34.00
CA ILE A 71 -11.84 -11.58 32.84
C ILE A 71 -11.10 -12.86 33.23
N GLY A 72 -10.50 -12.89 34.42
CA GLY A 72 -9.80 -14.06 34.94
C GLY A 72 -10.66 -15.29 35.23
N ALA A 73 -12.00 -15.16 35.22
CA ALA A 73 -12.93 -16.29 35.35
C ALA A 73 -13.03 -17.12 34.05
N LEU A 74 -12.55 -16.59 32.92
CA LEU A 74 -12.60 -17.24 31.61
C LEU A 74 -11.47 -18.27 31.43
N ALA A 75 -11.45 -19.31 32.25
CA ALA A 75 -10.35 -20.28 32.30
C ALA A 75 -10.11 -21.08 31.01
N LYS A 76 -11.09 -21.10 30.07
CA LYS A 76 -10.99 -21.78 28.76
C LYS A 76 -10.62 -20.82 27.61
N LEU A 77 -10.49 -19.53 27.90
CA LEU A 77 -10.22 -18.53 26.87
C LEU A 77 -8.86 -18.77 26.20
N ALA A 78 -8.89 -18.93 24.89
CA ALA A 78 -7.72 -19.13 24.03
C ALA A 78 -7.40 -17.88 23.20
N LEU A 79 -8.40 -17.08 22.83
CA LEU A 79 -8.25 -15.84 22.10
C LEU A 79 -8.99 -14.70 22.81
N LEU A 80 -8.27 -13.60 23.06
CA LEU A 80 -8.84 -12.35 23.56
C LEU A 80 -8.34 -11.19 22.67
N ASP A 81 -9.27 -10.55 21.97
CA ASP A 81 -9.04 -9.35 21.19
C ASP A 81 -9.91 -8.21 21.72
N LEU A 82 -9.29 -7.19 22.27
CA LEU A 82 -9.90 -5.93 22.72
C LEU A 82 -9.26 -4.74 22.01
N SER A 83 -8.59 -4.94 20.89
CA SER A 83 -7.88 -3.91 20.14
C SER A 83 -8.81 -2.82 19.59
N PHE A 84 -8.23 -1.67 19.26
CA PHE A 84 -8.97 -0.53 18.67
C PHE A 84 -10.19 -0.10 19.50
N ASN A 85 -9.96 0.17 20.79
CA ASN A 85 -10.95 0.65 21.74
C ASN A 85 -10.44 1.89 22.49
N LEU A 86 -11.15 2.33 23.52
CA LEU A 86 -10.78 3.44 24.40
C LEU A 86 -10.54 2.95 25.84
N LEU A 87 -10.12 1.70 26.00
CA LEU A 87 -9.88 1.08 27.30
C LEU A 87 -8.69 1.76 27.99
N ASP A 88 -8.85 2.08 29.28
CA ASP A 88 -7.85 2.77 30.08
C ASP A 88 -7.41 1.94 31.30
N GLY A 89 -6.58 2.56 32.15
CA GLY A 89 -6.10 1.91 33.36
C GLY A 89 -5.15 0.74 33.12
N PRO A 90 -4.93 -0.08 34.15
CA PRO A 90 -3.99 -1.21 34.09
C PRO A 90 -4.64 -2.48 33.54
N ILE A 91 -3.84 -3.32 32.88
CA ILE A 91 -4.23 -4.71 32.59
C ILE A 91 -4.45 -5.44 33.94
N PRO A 92 -5.63 -6.02 34.19
CA PRO A 92 -5.93 -6.62 35.49
C PRO A 92 -5.04 -7.84 35.77
N PRO A 93 -4.50 -7.99 37.01
CA PRO A 93 -3.69 -9.15 37.35
C PRO A 93 -4.36 -10.50 37.15
N SER A 94 -5.68 -10.54 37.23
CA SER A 94 -6.48 -11.74 37.05
C SER A 94 -6.40 -12.32 35.62
N ILE A 95 -5.94 -11.54 34.60
CA ILE A 95 -5.72 -12.07 33.24
C ILE A 95 -4.75 -13.24 33.24
N GLY A 96 -3.79 -13.26 34.18
CA GLY A 96 -2.85 -14.37 34.35
C GLY A 96 -3.50 -15.70 34.73
N SER A 97 -4.79 -15.73 35.08
CA SER A 97 -5.55 -16.97 35.33
C SER A 97 -6.07 -17.61 34.03
N CYS A 98 -6.06 -16.88 32.91
CA CYS A 98 -6.47 -17.39 31.60
C CYS A 98 -5.31 -18.21 30.95
N THR A 99 -4.83 -19.25 31.60
CA THR A 99 -3.61 -20.00 31.24
C THR A 99 -3.70 -20.73 29.89
N LYS A 100 -4.89 -20.83 29.28
CA LYS A 100 -5.13 -21.40 27.94
C LYS A 100 -4.98 -20.36 26.82
N LEU A 101 -4.76 -19.09 27.18
CA LEU A 101 -4.68 -18.01 26.19
C LEU A 101 -3.45 -18.21 25.29
N THR A 102 -3.71 -18.25 23.99
CA THR A 102 -2.71 -18.38 22.92
C THR A 102 -2.54 -17.07 22.16
N SER A 103 -3.58 -16.21 22.13
CA SER A 103 -3.57 -14.90 21.48
C SER A 103 -4.19 -13.86 22.39
N LEU A 104 -3.45 -12.76 22.61
CA LEU A 104 -3.86 -11.59 23.38
C LEU A 104 -3.55 -10.33 22.60
N ASP A 105 -4.59 -9.65 22.10
CA ASP A 105 -4.50 -8.35 21.46
C ASP A 105 -5.20 -7.29 22.31
N LEU A 106 -4.45 -6.32 22.80
CA LEU A 106 -4.94 -5.14 23.52
C LEU A 106 -4.42 -3.85 22.85
N SER A 107 -3.97 -3.93 21.60
CA SER A 107 -3.39 -2.80 20.88
C SER A 107 -4.40 -1.67 20.66
N HIS A 108 -3.90 -0.48 20.32
CA HIS A 108 -4.73 0.69 20.03
C HIS A 108 -5.77 1.00 21.11
N ASN A 109 -5.29 1.17 22.36
CA ASN A 109 -6.06 1.56 23.53
C ASN A 109 -5.35 2.68 24.32
N ILE A 110 -5.80 2.99 25.52
CA ILE A 110 -5.19 4.01 26.40
C ILE A 110 -4.66 3.35 27.68
N LEU A 111 -4.26 2.08 27.59
CA LEU A 111 -3.81 1.30 28.73
C LEU A 111 -2.53 1.86 29.35
N SER A 112 -2.51 1.96 30.67
CA SER A 112 -1.40 2.54 31.43
C SER A 112 -0.63 1.49 32.24
N LYS A 113 0.40 1.94 32.95
CA LYS A 113 1.30 1.11 33.76
C LYS A 113 0.61 0.49 34.96
N ARG A 114 0.63 -0.82 35.13
CA ARG A 114 0.89 -1.47 36.46
C ARG A 114 0.81 -3.00 36.52
N SER A 115 0.40 -3.74 35.50
CA SER A 115 0.19 -5.19 35.70
C SER A 115 0.57 -6.12 34.55
N ILE A 116 1.54 -5.75 33.73
CA ILE A 116 2.09 -6.67 32.70
C ILE A 116 2.76 -7.91 33.34
N ARG A 117 3.06 -7.86 34.67
CA ARG A 117 3.68 -9.01 35.37
C ARG A 117 2.85 -10.28 35.31
N SER A 118 1.55 -10.16 35.37
CA SER A 118 0.63 -11.31 35.35
C SER A 118 0.56 -11.98 33.97
N ILE A 119 0.89 -11.27 32.89
CA ILE A 119 1.01 -11.84 31.55
C ILE A 119 2.06 -12.96 31.53
N GLY A 120 3.11 -12.89 32.33
CA GLY A 120 4.12 -13.94 32.42
C GLY A 120 3.61 -15.31 32.91
N ASN A 121 2.36 -15.42 33.37
CA ASN A 121 1.70 -16.67 33.72
C ASN A 121 1.03 -17.35 32.51
N LEU A 122 0.89 -16.64 31.39
CA LEU A 122 0.23 -17.12 30.17
C LEU A 122 1.19 -17.95 29.31
N THR A 123 1.67 -19.06 29.86
CA THR A 123 2.75 -19.86 29.25
C THR A 123 2.39 -20.46 27.88
N SER A 124 1.10 -20.53 27.54
CA SER A 124 0.60 -20.98 26.23
C SER A 124 0.59 -19.86 25.18
N LEU A 125 0.90 -18.61 25.55
CA LEU A 125 0.76 -17.45 24.68
C LEU A 125 1.76 -17.49 23.52
N ARG A 126 1.25 -17.31 22.32
CA ARG A 126 2.01 -17.26 21.05
C ARG A 126 2.02 -15.86 20.44
N TYR A 127 0.90 -15.15 20.57
CA TYR A 127 0.72 -13.81 20.05
C TYR A 127 0.40 -12.84 21.20
N LEU A 128 1.21 -11.79 21.31
CA LEU A 128 0.99 -10.70 22.26
C LEU A 128 1.16 -9.36 21.58
N ASP A 129 0.07 -8.61 21.44
CA ASP A 129 0.10 -7.23 20.97
C ASP A 129 -0.44 -6.27 22.02
N LEU A 130 0.41 -5.36 22.46
CA LEU A 130 0.12 -4.25 23.37
C LEU A 130 0.52 -2.90 22.73
N SER A 131 0.74 -2.87 21.43
CA SER A 131 1.18 -1.67 20.72
C SER A 131 0.15 -0.54 20.78
N ASN A 132 0.59 0.68 20.52
CA ASN A 132 -0.28 1.85 20.50
C ASN A 132 -1.09 2.02 21.81
N ASN A 133 -0.36 2.10 22.94
CA ASN A 133 -0.90 2.31 24.27
C ASN A 133 -0.10 3.39 25.04
N GLN A 134 -0.38 3.57 26.32
CA GLN A 134 0.36 4.47 27.21
C GLN A 134 1.21 3.71 28.24
N ILE A 135 1.62 2.48 27.90
CA ILE A 135 2.40 1.61 28.78
C ILE A 135 3.78 2.22 29.01
N ASN A 136 4.11 2.49 30.26
CA ASN A 136 5.35 3.16 30.62
C ASN A 136 6.21 2.34 31.61
N GLY A 137 7.45 2.77 31.80
CA GLY A 137 8.44 2.16 32.71
C GLY A 137 9.38 1.21 32.01
N SER A 138 10.07 0.34 32.77
CA SER A 138 11.02 -0.62 32.19
C SER A 138 10.31 -1.74 31.44
N PHE A 139 11.03 -2.34 30.46
CA PHE A 139 10.56 -3.54 29.78
C PHE A 139 10.08 -4.61 30.77
N PRO A 140 8.90 -5.20 30.56
CA PRO A 140 8.32 -6.16 31.49
C PRO A 140 9.00 -7.52 31.37
N SER A 141 10.01 -7.77 32.20
CA SER A 141 10.80 -9.02 32.18
C SER A 141 9.98 -10.31 32.35
N ALA A 142 8.74 -10.20 32.85
CA ALA A 142 7.82 -11.33 32.94
C ALA A 142 7.46 -11.92 31.54
N ILE A 143 7.48 -11.12 30.49
CA ILE A 143 7.23 -11.57 29.10
C ILE A 143 8.31 -12.57 28.65
N LEU A 144 9.54 -12.41 29.13
CA LEU A 144 10.66 -13.31 28.77
C LEU A 144 10.49 -14.76 29.28
N LYS A 145 9.47 -15.03 30.10
CA LYS A 145 9.09 -16.39 30.53
C LYS A 145 8.19 -17.11 29.53
N LEU A 146 7.67 -16.39 28.53
CA LEU A 146 6.71 -16.91 27.56
C LEU A 146 7.43 -17.64 26.42
N ALA A 147 7.98 -18.81 26.70
CA ALA A 147 8.80 -19.57 25.75
C ALA A 147 8.07 -19.97 24.46
N SER A 148 6.72 -19.96 24.45
CA SER A 148 5.88 -20.26 23.30
C SER A 148 5.62 -19.05 22.39
N LEU A 149 6.13 -17.86 22.74
CA LEU A 149 5.82 -16.62 22.05
C LEU A 149 6.49 -16.56 20.68
N THR A 150 5.69 -16.35 19.65
CA THR A 150 6.12 -16.17 18.25
C THR A 150 6.05 -14.71 17.83
N THR A 151 5.09 -13.95 18.37
CA THR A 151 4.88 -12.53 18.06
C THR A 151 4.81 -11.71 19.33
N LEU A 152 5.63 -10.65 19.40
CA LEU A 152 5.64 -9.66 20.47
C LEU A 152 5.63 -8.26 19.88
N ALA A 153 4.52 -7.55 20.00
CA ALA A 153 4.38 -6.15 19.62
C ALA A 153 4.14 -5.27 20.85
N LEU A 154 5.06 -4.35 21.10
CA LEU A 154 5.03 -3.34 22.16
C LEU A 154 5.31 -1.94 21.59
N GLY A 155 5.27 -1.77 20.28
CA GLY A 155 5.53 -0.52 19.60
C GLY A 155 4.57 0.60 20.04
N TYR A 156 4.96 1.84 19.82
CA TYR A 156 4.13 3.02 20.15
C TYR A 156 3.64 3.03 21.62
N ASN A 157 4.61 2.95 22.54
CA ASN A 157 4.39 3.01 23.97
C ASN A 157 5.36 4.02 24.63
N GLN A 158 5.47 4.00 25.96
CA GLN A 158 6.36 4.86 26.72
C GLN A 158 7.38 4.03 27.52
N LEU A 159 7.77 2.85 26.99
CA LEU A 159 8.74 1.96 27.61
C LEU A 159 10.13 2.59 27.63
N LYS A 160 10.87 2.42 28.71
CA LYS A 160 12.21 3.00 28.90
C LYS A 160 13.16 2.04 29.61
N GLY A 161 14.44 2.42 29.66
CA GLY A 161 15.48 1.60 30.27
C GLY A 161 16.14 0.65 29.30
N LEU A 162 16.93 -0.26 29.80
CA LEU A 162 17.76 -1.15 29.00
C LEU A 162 16.94 -2.26 28.31
N LEU A 163 17.30 -2.57 27.07
CA LEU A 163 16.87 -3.79 26.40
C LEU A 163 17.34 -5.01 27.22
N PRO A 164 16.46 -5.92 27.64
CA PRO A 164 16.84 -7.03 28.50
C PRO A 164 17.86 -7.99 27.85
N SER A 165 18.88 -8.40 28.61
CA SER A 165 19.86 -9.38 28.13
C SER A 165 19.28 -10.78 27.92
N GLN A 166 18.14 -11.09 28.53
CA GLN A 166 17.49 -12.41 28.48
C GLN A 166 16.58 -12.60 27.26
N PHE A 167 16.54 -11.67 26.30
CA PHE A 167 15.75 -11.85 25.08
C PHE A 167 16.05 -13.17 24.37
N GLY A 168 17.30 -13.62 24.40
CA GLY A 168 17.71 -14.90 23.82
C GLY A 168 17.00 -16.16 24.35
N SER A 169 16.13 -16.03 25.39
CA SER A 169 15.27 -17.14 25.85
C SER A 169 14.05 -17.38 24.96
N LEU A 170 13.66 -16.39 24.12
CA LEU A 170 12.50 -16.46 23.23
C LEU A 170 12.91 -17.00 21.84
N ILE A 171 13.50 -18.18 21.80
CA ILE A 171 14.18 -18.75 20.63
C ILE A 171 13.28 -18.97 19.40
N ILE A 172 11.96 -19.07 19.58
CA ILE A 172 10.99 -19.27 18.50
C ILE A 172 10.28 -17.95 18.09
N LEU A 173 10.73 -16.80 18.66
CA LEU A 173 10.16 -15.52 18.30
C LEU A 173 10.50 -15.19 16.85
N SER A 174 9.47 -14.98 16.02
CA SER A 174 9.60 -14.61 14.61
C SER A 174 9.33 -13.12 14.38
N HIS A 175 8.53 -12.49 15.24
CA HIS A 175 8.14 -11.08 15.09
C HIS A 175 8.38 -10.30 16.40
N LEU A 176 9.21 -9.25 16.33
CA LEU A 176 9.51 -8.35 17.44
C LEU A 176 9.37 -6.90 17.03
N ASP A 177 8.35 -6.22 17.54
CA ASP A 177 8.17 -4.76 17.42
C ASP A 177 8.29 -4.08 18.79
N LEU A 178 9.32 -3.26 18.96
CA LEU A 178 9.52 -2.36 20.10
C LEU A 178 9.64 -0.90 19.64
N SER A 179 9.22 -0.58 18.45
CA SER A 179 9.36 0.74 17.84
C SER A 179 8.69 1.85 18.66
N ASN A 180 9.07 3.08 18.43
CA ASN A 180 8.43 4.25 19.03
C ASN A 180 8.30 4.16 20.56
N ASN A 181 9.44 3.95 21.23
CA ASN A 181 9.59 3.88 22.69
C ASN A 181 10.77 4.75 23.15
N GLN A 182 11.23 4.57 24.37
CA GLN A 182 12.41 5.26 24.95
C GLN A 182 13.45 4.23 25.42
N ILE A 183 13.53 3.08 24.76
CA ILE A 183 14.41 1.96 25.10
C ILE A 183 15.86 2.35 24.80
N THR A 184 16.76 1.96 25.72
CA THR A 184 18.20 2.20 25.62
C THR A 184 18.97 0.87 25.65
N GLY A 185 20.30 0.94 25.54
CA GLY A 185 21.17 -0.23 25.59
C GLY A 185 21.57 -0.71 24.21
N SER A 186 22.14 -1.91 24.12
CA SER A 186 22.70 -2.48 22.90
C SER A 186 21.80 -3.57 22.33
N ILE A 187 21.78 -3.66 21.02
CA ILE A 187 21.04 -4.67 20.24
C ILE A 187 21.58 -6.11 20.44
N GLY A 188 22.78 -6.26 20.98
CA GLY A 188 23.43 -7.56 21.14
C GLY A 188 22.63 -8.61 21.93
N SER A 189 21.67 -8.18 22.76
CA SER A 189 20.81 -9.08 23.55
C SER A 189 19.83 -9.91 22.71
N ILE A 190 19.55 -9.49 21.47
CA ILE A 190 18.62 -10.19 20.56
C ILE A 190 19.36 -11.03 19.50
N ALA A 191 20.68 -11.01 19.46
CA ALA A 191 21.49 -11.71 18.44
C ALA A 191 21.27 -13.23 18.36
N ASN A 192 20.68 -13.83 19.39
CA ASN A 192 20.40 -15.28 19.45
C ASN A 192 18.98 -15.65 18.97
N LEU A 193 18.15 -14.67 18.56
CA LEU A 193 16.80 -14.91 18.05
C LEU A 193 16.85 -15.32 16.58
N THR A 194 17.46 -16.44 16.28
CA THR A 194 17.74 -16.88 14.89
C THR A 194 16.48 -17.18 14.07
N SER A 195 15.33 -17.36 14.72
CA SER A 195 14.02 -17.52 14.06
C SER A 195 13.35 -16.19 13.69
N LEU A 196 13.99 -15.05 14.00
CA LEU A 196 13.38 -13.73 13.82
C LEU A 196 13.31 -13.40 12.33
N GLU A 197 12.10 -13.12 11.86
CA GLU A 197 11.75 -12.70 10.49
C GLU A 197 11.52 -11.19 10.42
N PHE A 198 10.90 -10.63 11.47
CA PHE A 198 10.58 -9.21 11.56
C PHE A 198 11.18 -8.59 12.82
N LEU A 199 11.96 -7.51 12.65
CA LEU A 199 12.54 -6.73 13.73
C LEU A 199 12.37 -5.24 13.50
N ASP A 200 11.53 -4.59 14.32
CA ASP A 200 11.41 -3.13 14.37
C ASP A 200 11.82 -2.60 15.76
N LEU A 201 12.92 -1.87 15.80
CA LEU A 201 13.40 -1.13 16.97
C LEU A 201 13.48 0.37 16.69
N SER A 202 12.85 0.84 15.63
CA SER A 202 12.92 2.24 15.20
C SER A 202 12.42 3.21 16.27
N ASN A 203 12.84 4.47 16.17
CA ASN A 203 12.39 5.54 17.06
C ASN A 203 12.60 5.22 18.55
N ASN A 204 13.82 4.86 18.91
CA ASN A 204 14.24 4.55 20.28
C ASN A 204 15.53 5.34 20.66
N ARG A 205 16.22 4.92 21.70
CA ARG A 205 17.49 5.49 22.15
C ARG A 205 18.59 4.43 22.22
N ILE A 206 18.53 3.43 21.34
CA ILE A 206 19.45 2.29 21.29
C ILE A 206 20.84 2.78 20.87
N THR A 207 21.87 2.22 21.48
CA THR A 207 23.27 2.59 21.27
C THR A 207 24.12 1.35 20.92
N GLY A 208 25.41 1.56 20.62
CA GLY A 208 26.34 0.48 20.29
C GLY A 208 26.28 0.06 18.83
N SER A 209 26.95 -1.05 18.51
CA SER A 209 27.09 -1.50 17.13
C SER A 209 26.05 -2.54 16.72
N ILE A 210 25.81 -2.67 15.40
CA ILE A 210 24.89 -3.65 14.80
C ILE A 210 25.57 -4.98 14.46
N GLY A 211 26.83 -5.18 14.84
CA GLY A 211 27.62 -6.36 14.42
C GLY A 211 27.00 -7.71 14.70
N SER A 212 26.21 -7.82 15.76
CA SER A 212 25.56 -9.07 16.18
C SER A 212 24.30 -9.41 15.37
N THR A 213 23.68 -8.46 14.67
CA THR A 213 22.44 -8.70 13.90
C THR A 213 22.68 -9.59 12.67
N GLY A 214 23.91 -9.70 12.16
CA GLY A 214 24.25 -10.62 11.07
C GLY A 214 24.06 -12.11 11.39
N ASN A 215 23.71 -12.47 12.61
CA ASN A 215 23.35 -13.84 12.99
C ASN A 215 21.86 -14.15 12.78
N LEU A 216 21.02 -13.14 12.55
CA LEU A 216 19.57 -13.27 12.39
C LEU A 216 19.23 -13.67 10.93
N THR A 217 19.66 -14.84 10.51
CA THR A 217 19.67 -15.27 9.10
C THR A 217 18.29 -15.45 8.48
N SER A 218 17.24 -15.58 9.30
CA SER A 218 15.84 -15.67 8.84
C SER A 218 15.20 -14.31 8.59
N LEU A 219 15.92 -13.20 8.87
CA LEU A 219 15.34 -11.86 8.89
C LEU A 219 14.92 -11.40 7.49
N GLU A 220 13.66 -10.99 7.38
CA GLU A 220 13.06 -10.42 6.16
C GLU A 220 12.90 -8.90 6.28
N PHE A 221 12.64 -8.39 7.47
CA PHE A 221 12.45 -6.97 7.76
C PHE A 221 13.33 -6.54 8.93
N LEU A 222 14.13 -5.47 8.72
CA LEU A 222 14.95 -4.84 9.75
C LEU A 222 14.82 -3.32 9.70
N ASP A 223 14.17 -2.74 10.72
CA ASP A 223 14.17 -1.29 10.94
C ASP A 223 14.82 -0.93 12.28
N LEU A 224 15.95 -0.23 12.20
CA LEU A 224 16.68 0.33 13.33
C LEU A 224 16.75 1.86 13.26
N SER A 225 15.93 2.48 12.42
CA SER A 225 15.98 3.91 12.16
C SER A 225 15.72 4.76 13.42
N ASN A 226 16.17 6.00 13.37
CA ASN A 226 15.96 6.99 14.44
C ASN A 226 16.42 6.48 15.81
N ASN A 227 17.67 6.07 15.89
CA ASN A 227 18.34 5.61 17.12
C ASN A 227 19.69 6.34 17.33
N ARG A 228 20.55 5.82 18.15
CA ARG A 228 21.90 6.32 18.42
C ARG A 228 22.96 5.26 18.17
N ILE A 229 22.69 4.38 17.23
CA ILE A 229 23.54 3.26 16.86
C ILE A 229 24.78 3.80 16.15
N ASN A 230 25.96 3.27 16.46
CA ASN A 230 27.23 3.69 15.92
C ASN A 230 28.04 2.50 15.35
N GLY A 231 29.23 2.82 14.81
CA GLY A 231 30.09 1.83 14.14
C GLY A 231 29.68 1.60 12.69
N SER A 232 30.22 0.54 12.06
CA SER A 232 30.02 0.24 10.64
C SER A 232 29.00 -0.88 10.43
N ILE A 233 28.47 -0.95 9.19
CA ILE A 233 27.71 -2.12 8.74
C ILE A 233 28.71 -3.29 8.60
N PRO A 234 28.49 -4.42 9.29
CA PRO A 234 29.43 -5.54 9.22
C PRO A 234 29.26 -6.37 7.94
N SER A 235 30.34 -6.96 7.45
CA SER A 235 30.30 -7.89 6.29
C SER A 235 29.40 -9.12 6.52
N THR A 236 29.13 -9.45 7.79
CA THR A 236 28.19 -10.54 8.15
C THR A 236 26.74 -10.30 7.69
N PHE A 237 26.39 -9.07 7.27
CA PHE A 237 25.08 -8.79 6.66
C PHE A 237 24.86 -9.59 5.37
N SER A 238 25.94 -10.01 4.68
CA SER A 238 25.84 -10.96 3.55
C SER A 238 25.07 -12.25 3.86
N LYS A 239 24.92 -12.62 5.15
CA LYS A 239 24.16 -13.80 5.58
C LYS A 239 22.65 -13.56 5.65
N LEU A 240 22.19 -12.32 5.60
CA LEU A 240 20.77 -11.95 5.71
C LEU A 240 20.09 -12.06 4.33
N ILE A 241 20.23 -13.19 3.68
CA ILE A 241 19.81 -13.39 2.27
C ILE A 241 18.31 -13.29 2.04
N SER A 242 17.50 -13.43 3.10
CA SER A 242 16.04 -13.29 3.06
C SER A 242 15.57 -11.84 3.21
N LEU A 243 16.51 -10.90 3.49
CA LEU A 243 16.16 -9.53 3.82
C LEU A 243 15.55 -8.80 2.62
N THR A 244 14.35 -8.27 2.80
CA THR A 244 13.60 -7.49 1.81
C THR A 244 13.61 -6.00 2.14
N THR A 245 13.69 -5.65 3.42
CA THR A 245 13.67 -4.26 3.91
C THR A 245 14.79 -4.05 4.92
N LEU A 246 15.62 -3.04 4.68
CA LEU A 246 16.67 -2.58 5.58
C LEU A 246 16.60 -1.07 5.76
N SER A 247 16.26 -0.63 6.97
CA SER A 247 16.31 0.78 7.35
C SER A 247 17.26 1.00 8.52
N LEU A 248 18.32 1.77 8.28
CA LEU A 248 19.29 2.21 9.29
C LEU A 248 19.32 3.74 9.40
N LYS A 249 18.33 4.41 8.82
CA LYS A 249 18.19 5.87 8.74
C LYS A 249 18.35 6.56 10.09
N SER A 250 18.93 7.78 10.06
CA SER A 250 19.01 8.65 11.24
C SER A 250 19.65 7.96 12.46
N ASN A 251 20.89 7.52 12.27
CA ASN A 251 21.75 6.95 13.29
C ASN A 251 23.11 7.66 13.33
N GLN A 252 24.11 7.07 13.98
CA GLN A 252 25.50 7.55 14.05
C GLN A 252 26.45 6.54 13.39
N LEU A 253 25.94 5.77 12.41
CA LEU A 253 26.72 4.76 11.71
C LEU A 253 27.78 5.44 10.83
N ASN A 254 28.95 4.84 10.74
CA ASN A 254 30.11 5.38 10.03
C ASN A 254 30.87 4.30 9.24
N GLY A 255 32.01 4.69 8.66
CA GLY A 255 32.80 3.78 7.82
C GLY A 255 32.27 3.69 6.40
N MET A 256 32.81 2.75 5.63
CA MET A 256 32.42 2.54 4.23
C MET A 256 31.20 1.62 4.14
N LEU A 257 30.43 1.79 3.08
CA LEU A 257 29.37 0.85 2.72
C LEU A 257 30.02 -0.46 2.26
N PRO A 258 29.71 -1.60 2.91
CA PRO A 258 30.36 -2.87 2.56
C PRO A 258 29.85 -3.40 1.22
N PRO A 259 30.73 -3.89 0.33
CA PRO A 259 30.34 -4.52 -0.94
C PRO A 259 29.39 -5.70 -0.78
N GLU A 260 29.42 -6.36 0.37
CA GLU A 260 28.58 -7.49 0.75
C GLU A 260 27.09 -7.16 0.78
N LEU A 261 26.71 -5.87 0.82
CA LEU A 261 25.30 -5.47 0.64
C LEU A 261 24.74 -5.93 -0.70
N GLY A 262 25.58 -6.06 -1.74
CA GLY A 262 25.17 -6.57 -3.04
C GLY A 262 24.72 -8.04 -3.05
N SER A 263 25.03 -8.83 -2.00
CA SER A 263 24.56 -10.21 -1.87
C SER A 263 23.08 -10.31 -1.46
N LEU A 264 22.46 -9.21 -1.02
CA LEU A 264 21.07 -9.15 -0.58
C LEU A 264 20.12 -9.01 -1.79
N VAL A 265 20.05 -10.05 -2.62
CA VAL A 265 19.34 -10.00 -3.91
C VAL A 265 17.83 -9.84 -3.80
N LEU A 266 17.24 -10.15 -2.64
CA LEU A 266 15.82 -9.95 -2.34
C LEU A 266 15.50 -8.55 -1.78
N LEU A 267 16.54 -7.74 -1.49
CA LEU A 267 16.37 -6.43 -0.89
C LEU A 267 15.60 -5.52 -1.85
N SER A 268 14.44 -5.05 -1.41
CA SER A 268 13.58 -4.12 -2.17
C SER A 268 13.65 -2.69 -1.65
N TYR A 269 13.92 -2.50 -0.37
CA TYR A 269 14.02 -1.19 0.28
C TYR A 269 15.32 -1.08 1.08
N LEU A 270 16.14 -0.07 0.78
CA LEU A 270 17.38 0.25 1.49
C LEU A 270 17.43 1.72 1.85
N ASP A 271 17.29 2.04 3.15
CA ASP A 271 17.44 3.40 3.68
C ASP A 271 18.60 3.49 4.67
N LEU A 272 19.69 4.12 4.24
CA LEU A 272 20.90 4.41 5.03
C LEU A 272 21.05 5.92 5.27
N SER A 273 20.04 6.71 4.96
CA SER A 273 20.09 8.18 5.01
C SER A 273 20.35 8.72 6.41
N ARG A 274 20.89 9.93 6.48
CA ARG A 274 21.19 10.64 7.75
C ARG A 274 22.06 9.82 8.70
N ASN A 275 23.26 9.49 8.22
CA ASN A 275 24.32 8.80 8.95
C ASN A 275 25.68 9.48 8.69
N GLN A 276 26.78 8.82 8.97
CA GLN A 276 28.15 9.32 8.75
C GLN A 276 28.94 8.36 7.85
N PHE A 277 28.28 7.67 6.92
CA PHE A 277 28.95 6.78 5.97
C PHE A 277 29.85 7.58 5.04
N SER A 278 31.05 7.06 4.79
CA SER A 278 32.09 7.68 3.98
C SER A 278 32.62 6.74 2.90
N GLY A 279 33.54 7.23 2.06
CA GLY A 279 34.05 6.45 0.93
C GLY A 279 33.05 6.38 -0.23
N SER A 280 33.26 5.49 -1.19
CA SER A 280 32.44 5.35 -2.38
C SER A 280 31.23 4.44 -2.17
N ILE A 281 30.19 4.64 -2.97
CA ILE A 281 29.09 3.69 -3.10
C ILE A 281 29.64 2.43 -3.80
N PRO A 282 29.51 1.23 -3.23
CA PRO A 282 30.04 0.04 -3.85
C PRO A 282 29.23 -0.37 -5.09
N PRO A 283 29.90 -0.67 -6.24
CA PRO A 283 29.21 -1.10 -7.46
C PRO A 283 28.32 -2.34 -7.26
N GLN A 284 28.66 -3.16 -6.28
CA GLN A 284 27.92 -4.40 -5.95
C GLN A 284 26.46 -4.13 -5.55
N ILE A 285 26.10 -2.91 -5.13
CA ILE A 285 24.69 -2.55 -4.90
C ILE A 285 23.84 -2.77 -6.15
N GLY A 286 24.40 -2.61 -7.36
CA GLY A 286 23.74 -2.95 -8.61
C GLY A 286 23.34 -4.42 -8.78
N GLN A 287 23.78 -5.32 -7.88
CA GLN A 287 23.37 -6.73 -7.86
C GLN A 287 22.04 -6.98 -7.15
N CYS A 288 21.56 -6.01 -6.34
CA CYS A 288 20.27 -6.07 -5.65
C CYS A 288 19.11 -5.85 -6.62
N GLN A 289 18.85 -6.78 -7.52
CA GLN A 289 17.92 -6.63 -8.64
C GLN A 289 16.45 -6.42 -8.23
N SER A 290 16.09 -6.72 -6.97
CA SER A 290 14.77 -6.47 -6.41
C SER A 290 14.59 -5.04 -5.89
N LEU A 291 15.66 -4.21 -5.88
CA LEU A 291 15.67 -2.92 -5.22
C LEU A 291 14.73 -1.93 -5.91
N SER A 292 13.76 -1.42 -5.15
CA SER A 292 12.80 -0.40 -5.58
C SER A 292 13.12 0.99 -5.00
N SER A 293 13.72 1.05 -3.80
CA SER A 293 14.12 2.31 -3.17
C SER A 293 15.55 2.21 -2.64
N LEU A 294 16.42 3.15 -3.06
CA LEU A 294 17.79 3.30 -2.60
C LEU A 294 18.00 4.72 -2.06
N LEU A 295 18.02 4.84 -0.73
CA LEU A 295 18.11 6.10 -0.01
C LEU A 295 19.40 6.13 0.80
N VAL A 296 20.38 6.91 0.36
CA VAL A 296 21.66 7.10 1.05
C VAL A 296 21.98 8.58 1.27
N SER A 297 20.96 9.43 1.24
CA SER A 297 21.11 10.88 1.40
C SER A 297 21.63 11.28 2.79
N ASP A 298 22.19 12.50 2.86
CA ASP A 298 22.67 13.10 4.11
C ASP A 298 23.74 12.20 4.81
N ASN A 299 24.85 11.96 4.07
CA ASN A 299 26.00 11.18 4.49
C ASN A 299 27.31 11.89 4.04
N LEU A 300 28.45 11.23 4.18
CA LEU A 300 29.78 11.72 3.80
C LEU A 300 30.36 10.94 2.60
N LEU A 301 29.49 10.39 1.74
CA LEU A 301 29.90 9.56 0.59
C LEU A 301 30.63 10.40 -0.45
N THR A 302 31.67 9.82 -1.05
CA THR A 302 32.56 10.46 -2.01
C THR A 302 32.73 9.63 -3.28
N GLY A 303 33.45 10.20 -4.27
CA GLY A 303 33.73 9.50 -5.53
C GLY A 303 32.54 9.51 -6.49
N GLN A 304 32.65 8.70 -7.53
CA GLN A 304 31.65 8.66 -8.59
C GLN A 304 30.43 7.80 -8.22
N ILE A 305 29.29 8.12 -8.81
CA ILE A 305 28.10 7.26 -8.75
C ILE A 305 28.38 6.02 -9.62
N PRO A 306 28.27 4.79 -9.08
CA PRO A 306 28.50 3.58 -9.87
C PRO A 306 27.48 3.44 -11.01
N GLN A 307 27.96 3.14 -12.21
CA GLN A 307 27.11 2.91 -13.38
C GLN A 307 26.19 1.69 -13.20
N GLU A 308 26.57 0.75 -12.34
CA GLU A 308 25.83 -0.46 -12.02
C GLU A 308 24.48 -0.18 -11.37
N ILE A 309 24.31 0.98 -10.73
CA ILE A 309 23.01 1.43 -10.21
C ILE A 309 21.99 1.58 -11.35
N GLY A 310 22.43 2.04 -12.54
CA GLY A 310 21.57 2.19 -13.71
C GLY A 310 20.99 0.87 -14.27
N TYR A 311 21.46 -0.29 -13.79
CA TYR A 311 20.92 -1.62 -14.15
C TYR A 311 19.83 -2.12 -13.19
N LEU A 312 19.48 -1.37 -12.15
CA LEU A 312 18.41 -1.69 -11.22
C LEU A 312 17.03 -1.42 -11.87
N ALA A 313 16.54 -2.38 -12.64
CA ALA A 313 15.34 -2.23 -13.47
C ALA A 313 14.05 -1.93 -12.67
N ASN A 314 14.01 -2.32 -11.40
CA ASN A 314 12.86 -2.12 -10.52
C ASN A 314 12.94 -0.84 -9.68
N LEU A 315 13.99 -0.02 -9.88
CA LEU A 315 14.22 1.16 -9.05
C LEU A 315 13.15 2.23 -9.33
N TYR A 316 12.45 2.61 -8.28
CA TYR A 316 11.37 3.58 -8.29
C TYR A 316 11.80 4.91 -7.63
N GLU A 317 12.66 4.83 -6.61
CA GLU A 317 13.14 5.96 -5.85
C GLU A 317 14.65 5.87 -5.63
N LEU A 318 15.37 6.94 -5.98
CA LEU A 318 16.81 7.07 -5.79
C LEU A 318 17.15 8.41 -5.17
N ASP A 319 17.57 8.41 -3.89
CA ASP A 319 18.04 9.61 -3.19
C ASP A 319 19.50 9.46 -2.75
N LEU A 320 20.39 10.15 -3.47
CA LEU A 320 21.82 10.26 -3.18
C LEU A 320 22.19 11.68 -2.71
N SER A 321 21.21 12.52 -2.42
CA SER A 321 21.42 13.94 -2.11
C SER A 321 22.25 14.17 -0.85
N LYS A 322 22.77 15.38 -0.69
CA LYS A 322 23.55 15.80 0.49
C LYS A 322 24.70 14.83 0.81
N ASN A 323 25.54 14.62 -0.17
CA ASN A 323 26.77 13.85 -0.06
C ASN A 323 27.94 14.65 -0.68
N ASN A 324 29.10 14.05 -0.83
CA ASN A 324 30.24 14.64 -1.52
C ASN A 324 30.60 13.85 -2.80
N LEU A 325 29.56 13.36 -3.50
CA LEU A 325 29.71 12.63 -4.75
C LEU A 325 30.18 13.55 -5.87
N SER A 326 31.02 13.03 -6.75
CA SER A 326 31.68 13.80 -7.81
C SER A 326 31.63 13.06 -9.15
N SER A 327 32.18 13.70 -10.21
CA SER A 327 32.13 13.17 -11.58
C SER A 327 30.73 13.19 -12.20
N ALA A 328 30.62 12.71 -13.44
CA ALA A 328 29.38 12.76 -14.21
C ALA A 328 28.31 11.78 -13.71
N ILE A 329 27.05 12.14 -13.94
CA ILE A 329 25.92 11.23 -13.75
C ILE A 329 26.06 10.09 -14.78
N PRO A 330 26.00 8.81 -14.37
CA PRO A 330 26.16 7.69 -15.28
C PRO A 330 25.15 7.71 -16.44
N VAL A 331 25.64 7.50 -17.65
CA VAL A 331 24.77 7.42 -18.85
C VAL A 331 23.73 6.30 -18.75
N ASN A 332 24.02 5.26 -17.95
CA ASN A 332 23.14 4.13 -17.70
C ASN A 332 21.87 4.53 -16.93
N PHE A 333 21.80 5.74 -16.35
CA PHE A 333 20.56 6.25 -15.75
C PHE A 333 19.46 6.49 -16.79
N SER A 334 19.83 6.57 -18.08
CA SER A 334 18.84 6.57 -19.17
C SER A 334 18.07 5.24 -19.32
N TYR A 335 18.51 4.17 -18.66
CA TYR A 335 17.85 2.87 -18.66
C TYR A 335 16.78 2.72 -17.56
N PHE A 336 16.60 3.71 -16.70
CA PHE A 336 15.53 3.69 -15.73
C PHE A 336 14.16 3.86 -16.41
N TYR A 337 13.32 2.82 -16.37
CA TYR A 337 11.99 2.84 -16.96
C TYR A 337 10.87 3.02 -15.92
N GLN A 338 11.17 2.83 -14.64
CA GLN A 338 10.19 2.88 -13.56
C GLN A 338 10.52 3.94 -12.51
N LEU A 339 11.60 4.70 -12.69
CA LEU A 339 12.03 5.69 -11.72
C LEU A 339 11.02 6.84 -11.65
N LEU A 340 10.44 7.06 -10.47
CA LEU A 340 9.55 8.18 -10.22
C LEU A 340 10.31 9.37 -9.64
N GLU A 341 11.19 9.11 -8.68
CA GLU A 341 11.93 10.15 -7.95
C GLU A 341 13.42 9.93 -8.04
N LEU A 342 14.12 10.96 -8.51
CA LEU A 342 15.59 11.05 -8.52
C LEU A 342 16.03 12.30 -7.79
N ASN A 343 16.76 12.15 -6.70
CA ASN A 343 17.35 13.26 -5.97
C ASN A 343 18.87 13.11 -5.87
N LEU A 344 19.59 13.95 -6.62
CA LEU A 344 21.06 14.05 -6.61
C LEU A 344 21.53 15.40 -6.07
N SER A 345 20.63 16.22 -5.54
CA SER A 345 20.94 17.60 -5.09
C SER A 345 21.98 17.63 -3.99
N TYR A 346 22.65 18.78 -3.84
CA TYR A 346 23.68 18.98 -2.82
C TYR A 346 24.81 17.96 -2.89
N ASN A 347 25.45 17.86 -4.06
CA ASN A 347 26.65 17.06 -4.32
C ASN A 347 27.68 17.90 -5.09
N ASN A 348 28.76 17.27 -5.55
CA ASN A 348 29.80 17.89 -6.34
C ASN A 348 29.89 17.25 -7.74
N LEU A 349 28.72 16.92 -8.31
CA LEU A 349 28.60 16.29 -9.62
C LEU A 349 28.91 17.30 -10.74
N ASP A 350 29.45 16.80 -11.84
CA ASP A 350 29.87 17.60 -12.98
C ASP A 350 29.43 17.01 -14.33
N GLY A 351 29.69 17.72 -15.41
CA GLY A 351 29.47 17.24 -16.77
C GLY A 351 28.01 17.27 -17.22
N SER A 352 27.76 16.60 -18.33
CA SER A 352 26.47 16.60 -19.01
C SER A 352 25.47 15.63 -18.34
N VAL A 353 24.26 16.11 -18.07
CA VAL A 353 23.18 15.27 -17.53
C VAL A 353 22.57 14.43 -18.66
N PRO A 354 22.55 13.08 -18.54
CA PRO A 354 21.90 12.23 -19.51
C PRO A 354 20.36 12.42 -19.47
N PHE A 355 19.68 11.99 -20.52
CA PHE A 355 18.21 11.94 -20.49
C PHE A 355 17.76 10.88 -19.48
N ILE A 356 16.94 11.27 -18.50
CA ILE A 356 16.41 10.39 -17.46
C ILE A 356 14.89 10.50 -17.45
N ALA A 357 14.21 9.38 -17.60
CA ALA A 357 12.74 9.29 -17.59
C ALA A 357 12.24 9.14 -16.14
N ALA A 358 12.25 10.22 -15.36
CA ALA A 358 11.67 10.24 -14.01
C ALA A 358 10.70 11.41 -13.88
N ALA A 359 9.66 11.25 -13.06
CA ALA A 359 8.63 12.27 -12.88
C ALA A 359 9.13 13.44 -12.03
N MET A 360 9.99 13.17 -11.05
CA MET A 360 10.60 14.17 -10.18
C MET A 360 12.12 14.04 -10.21
N ILE A 361 12.81 15.10 -10.62
CA ILE A 361 14.27 15.14 -10.69
C ILE A 361 14.77 16.39 -9.97
N SER A 362 15.63 16.18 -8.95
CA SER A 362 16.29 17.22 -8.18
C SER A 362 17.80 17.15 -8.37
N LEU A 363 18.38 18.15 -9.03
CA LEU A 363 19.80 18.25 -9.35
C LEU A 363 20.47 19.48 -8.71
N ASP A 364 19.73 20.27 -7.96
CA ASP A 364 20.16 21.55 -7.40
C ASP A 364 21.45 21.42 -6.58
N HIS A 365 22.20 22.51 -6.50
CA HIS A 365 23.46 22.56 -5.73
C HIS A 365 24.53 21.54 -6.21
N ASN A 366 24.58 21.30 -7.54
CA ASN A 366 25.69 20.68 -8.25
C ASN A 366 26.24 21.71 -9.26
N THR A 367 27.23 22.44 -8.86
CA THR A 367 27.69 23.67 -9.54
C THR A 367 28.20 23.44 -10.98
N TYR A 368 28.67 22.25 -11.27
CA TYR A 368 29.35 21.94 -12.55
C TYR A 368 28.50 21.03 -13.48
N LEU A 369 27.25 20.77 -13.13
CA LEU A 369 26.34 20.10 -14.05
C LEU A 369 25.89 21.05 -15.16
N CYS A 370 25.82 20.52 -16.37
CA CYS A 370 25.37 21.24 -17.56
C CYS A 370 24.41 20.38 -18.39
N GLY A 371 23.63 21.01 -19.27
CA GLY A 371 22.71 20.28 -20.16
C GLY A 371 21.63 21.19 -20.74
N ASN A 372 20.91 20.69 -21.75
CA ASN A 372 19.83 21.43 -22.39
C ASN A 372 18.46 21.15 -21.73
N SER A 373 18.45 20.40 -20.64
CA SER A 373 17.23 19.97 -19.91
C SER A 373 17.37 20.35 -18.43
N TYR A 374 16.30 20.25 -17.67
CA TYR A 374 16.24 20.42 -16.21
C TYR A 374 16.65 21.81 -15.69
N GLY A 375 16.54 22.87 -16.54
CA GLY A 375 16.90 24.24 -16.15
C GLY A 375 18.41 24.51 -15.98
N LEU A 376 19.25 23.59 -16.44
CA LEU A 376 20.71 23.71 -16.38
C LEU A 376 21.24 24.59 -17.51
N THR A 377 22.43 25.16 -17.27
CA THR A 377 23.19 25.89 -18.33
C THR A 377 23.66 24.90 -19.40
N PRO A 378 23.58 25.26 -20.70
CA PRO A 378 24.16 24.42 -21.75
C PRO A 378 25.63 24.10 -21.50
N CYS A 379 26.05 22.87 -21.83
CA CYS A 379 27.45 22.52 -21.72
C CYS A 379 28.26 23.37 -22.74
N ASP A 380 29.25 24.08 -22.26
CA ASP A 380 30.18 24.79 -23.14
C ASP A 380 30.85 23.78 -24.08
N THR A 381 30.53 23.87 -25.38
CA THR A 381 31.36 23.21 -26.37
C THR A 381 32.77 23.79 -26.24
N PRO A 382 33.82 22.96 -26.17
CA PRO A 382 35.17 23.49 -26.11
C PRO A 382 35.35 24.43 -27.28
N LYS A 383 35.61 25.71 -26.98
CA LYS A 383 36.07 26.65 -28.00
C LYS A 383 37.35 26.05 -28.57
N LEU A 384 37.27 25.48 -29.76
CA LEU A 384 38.42 25.23 -30.57
C LEU A 384 39.07 26.62 -30.75
N ASP A 385 40.18 26.86 -30.08
CA ASP A 385 41.04 28.00 -30.33
C ASP A 385 41.42 27.97 -31.80
N VAL A 386 40.66 28.66 -32.60
CA VAL A 386 40.99 28.91 -34.00
C VAL A 386 42.02 30.03 -33.99
N ASP A 387 43.24 29.61 -34.00
CA ASP A 387 44.40 30.44 -34.23
C ASP A 387 44.13 31.36 -35.45
N HIS A 388 44.17 32.67 -35.24
CA HIS A 388 43.94 33.68 -36.24
C HIS A 388 45.12 33.69 -37.21
N GLN A 389 45.17 32.76 -38.17
CA GLN A 389 45.97 32.91 -39.36
C GLN A 389 45.06 33.22 -40.56
N ASN A 390 45.23 34.48 -40.98
CA ASN A 390 44.92 35.12 -42.25
C ASN A 390 44.45 34.13 -43.36
N ARG A 391 43.13 33.95 -43.59
CA ARG A 391 42.64 33.42 -44.86
C ARG A 391 41.72 34.43 -45.51
N LYS A 392 42.20 34.87 -46.70
CA LYS A 392 41.48 35.74 -47.64
C LYS A 392 40.07 35.27 -47.90
N HIS A 393 39.12 36.21 -47.91
CA HIS A 393 37.75 35.99 -48.32
C HIS A 393 37.66 35.35 -49.69
N PRO A 394 36.88 34.24 -49.85
CA PRO A 394 36.51 33.82 -51.20
C PRO A 394 35.49 34.80 -51.78
N SER A 395 35.76 35.19 -53.03
CA SER A 395 35.08 36.23 -53.76
C SER A 395 33.55 35.95 -53.87
N MET A 396 32.76 37.01 -53.73
CA MET A 396 31.28 37.06 -53.86
C MET A 396 30.72 36.46 -55.17
N VAL A 397 31.54 36.10 -56.11
CA VAL A 397 31.15 35.55 -57.42
C VAL A 397 30.65 34.10 -57.33
N LEU A 398 31.08 33.32 -56.29
CA LEU A 398 30.65 31.94 -56.14
C LEU A 398 29.23 31.82 -55.54
N LEU A 399 28.80 32.81 -54.72
CA LEU A 399 27.49 32.81 -54.08
C LEU A 399 26.35 33.07 -55.12
N ALA A 400 26.63 33.83 -56.19
CA ALA A 400 25.63 34.18 -57.20
C ALA A 400 25.29 33.00 -58.13
N LEU A 401 26.15 32.00 -58.26
CA LEU A 401 25.92 30.84 -59.15
C LEU A 401 25.10 29.71 -58.47
N PHE A 402 25.02 29.66 -57.15
CA PHE A 402 24.27 28.63 -56.43
C PHE A 402 22.89 29.08 -55.89
N ALA A 403 22.61 30.39 -55.95
CA ALA A 403 21.30 30.91 -55.50
C ALA A 403 20.11 30.38 -56.30
N PRO A 404 20.14 30.25 -57.62
CA PRO A 404 19.01 29.70 -58.38
C PRO A 404 18.81 28.19 -58.18
N PHE A 405 19.88 27.42 -57.87
CA PHE A 405 19.80 25.99 -57.64
C PHE A 405 19.15 25.66 -56.27
N SER A 406 19.43 26.45 -55.23
CA SER A 406 18.83 26.27 -53.94
C SER A 406 17.33 26.57 -53.94
N PHE A 407 16.89 27.59 -54.68
CA PHE A 407 15.45 27.88 -54.86
C PHE A 407 14.72 26.79 -55.63
N ALA A 408 15.33 26.20 -56.67
CA ALA A 408 14.76 25.08 -57.42
C ALA A 408 14.65 23.82 -56.56
N CYS A 409 15.65 23.50 -55.70
CA CYS A 409 15.58 22.38 -54.79
C CYS A 409 14.52 22.56 -53.68
N LEU A 410 14.39 23.78 -53.13
CA LEU A 410 13.38 24.09 -52.14
C LEU A 410 11.93 24.02 -52.70
N SER A 411 11.75 24.47 -53.96
CA SER A 411 10.46 24.37 -54.61
C SER A 411 10.10 22.92 -54.95
N ILE A 412 11.04 22.08 -55.38
CA ILE A 412 10.81 20.66 -55.64
C ILE A 412 10.47 19.92 -54.32
N VAL A 413 11.22 20.21 -53.23
CA VAL A 413 10.93 19.65 -51.88
C VAL A 413 9.55 20.10 -51.39
N SER A 414 9.18 21.37 -51.57
CA SER A 414 7.86 21.87 -51.19
C SER A 414 6.74 21.21 -52.02
N ILE A 415 6.92 21.02 -53.34
CA ILE A 415 5.96 20.35 -54.20
C ILE A 415 5.85 18.86 -53.84
N THR A 416 6.97 18.19 -53.54
CA THR A 416 6.94 16.78 -53.10
C THR A 416 6.27 16.62 -51.75
N VAL A 417 6.51 17.53 -50.80
CA VAL A 417 5.83 17.54 -49.50
C VAL A 417 4.33 17.81 -49.63
N VAL A 418 3.92 18.74 -50.51
CA VAL A 418 2.50 19.02 -50.77
C VAL A 418 1.84 17.86 -51.52
N CYS A 419 2.52 17.26 -52.49
CA CYS A 419 2.02 16.06 -53.17
C CYS A 419 1.97 14.85 -52.22
N TRP A 420 2.94 14.70 -51.33
CA TRP A 420 2.95 13.65 -50.33
C TRP A 420 1.84 13.88 -49.27
N ARG A 421 1.65 15.12 -48.80
CA ARG A 421 0.49 15.48 -47.95
C ARG A 421 -0.85 15.24 -48.64
N ARG A 422 -1.00 15.61 -49.96
CA ARG A 422 -2.23 15.34 -50.73
C ARG A 422 -2.45 13.83 -50.96
N LYS A 423 -1.38 13.05 -51.10
CA LYS A 423 -1.48 11.58 -51.23
C LYS A 423 -1.77 10.93 -49.89
N TYR A 424 -1.25 11.50 -48.78
CA TYR A 424 -1.51 11.04 -47.41
C TYR A 424 -2.94 11.39 -46.97
N VAL A 425 -3.43 12.58 -47.32
CA VAL A 425 -4.83 12.99 -47.01
C VAL A 425 -5.84 12.23 -47.88
N LYS A 426 -5.47 11.77 -49.10
CA LYS A 426 -6.34 10.89 -49.88
C LYS A 426 -6.28 9.42 -49.50
N SER A 427 -5.29 8.99 -48.76
CA SER A 427 -5.20 7.60 -48.26
C SER A 427 -5.80 7.40 -46.86
N THR A 428 -6.13 8.50 -46.18
CA THR A 428 -6.79 8.44 -44.86
C THR A 428 -8.33 8.40 -44.93
N THR A 429 -8.92 8.30 -46.12
CA THR A 429 -10.33 7.94 -46.27
C THR A 429 -10.55 6.47 -46.67
N LYS A 430 -9.57 5.60 -46.35
CA LYS A 430 -9.85 4.17 -46.20
C LYS A 430 -10.03 3.91 -44.71
N ARG A 431 -11.29 3.67 -44.32
CA ARG A 431 -11.72 3.14 -43.03
C ARG A 431 -10.64 2.28 -42.42
N LYS A 432 -9.98 2.75 -41.33
CA LYS A 432 -9.42 1.85 -40.34
C LYS A 432 -10.62 1.21 -39.65
N SER A 433 -10.98 0.03 -40.08
CA SER A 433 -11.78 -0.92 -39.34
C SER A 433 -11.04 -1.16 -38.02
N GLY A 434 -11.52 -0.58 -36.95
CA GLY A 434 -10.90 -0.64 -35.64
C GLY A 434 -11.77 -0.15 -34.49
N ASP A 435 -12.99 0.31 -34.81
CA ASP A 435 -13.97 0.61 -33.75
C ASP A 435 -14.66 -0.70 -33.36
N ILE A 436 -14.12 -1.39 -32.35
CA ILE A 436 -14.64 -2.67 -31.91
C ILE A 436 -15.57 -2.43 -30.75
N LEU A 437 -16.88 -2.38 -31.03
CA LEU A 437 -17.88 -2.68 -30.00
C LEU A 437 -17.95 -4.20 -29.87
N SER A 438 -17.32 -4.76 -28.85
CA SER A 438 -17.38 -6.19 -28.54
C SER A 438 -18.51 -6.46 -27.55
N ILE A 439 -19.69 -6.87 -28.03
CA ILE A 439 -20.80 -7.28 -27.17
C ILE A 439 -20.79 -8.79 -27.07
N TRP A 440 -20.57 -9.29 -25.87
CA TRP A 440 -20.57 -10.72 -25.56
C TRP A 440 -21.98 -11.13 -25.07
N ASN A 441 -22.61 -12.09 -25.76
CA ASN A 441 -23.89 -12.70 -25.42
C ASN A 441 -25.19 -12.05 -25.95
N PHE A 442 -25.17 -11.35 -27.04
CA PHE A 442 -26.41 -10.98 -27.71
C PHE A 442 -26.36 -11.32 -29.22
N ASP A 443 -27.37 -12.04 -29.72
CA ASP A 443 -27.53 -12.36 -31.15
C ASP A 443 -27.95 -11.13 -31.98
N GLY A 444 -27.84 -9.94 -31.44
CA GLY A 444 -28.27 -8.70 -32.07
C GLY A 444 -27.28 -7.56 -31.84
N LYS A 445 -26.99 -6.84 -32.92
CA LYS A 445 -26.10 -5.69 -32.99
C LYS A 445 -26.63 -4.54 -32.11
N ILE A 446 -26.10 -4.34 -30.90
CA ILE A 446 -26.17 -3.02 -30.29
C ILE A 446 -25.03 -2.22 -30.91
N ALA A 447 -25.36 -1.30 -31.78
CA ALA A 447 -24.36 -0.43 -32.39
C ALA A 447 -23.97 0.67 -31.38
N PHE A 448 -22.73 1.14 -31.46
CA PHE A 448 -22.26 2.32 -30.74
C PHE A 448 -23.23 3.52 -30.93
N GLU A 449 -23.74 3.68 -32.14
CA GLU A 449 -24.68 4.72 -32.52
C GLU A 449 -26.04 4.60 -31.80
N ASP A 450 -26.50 3.39 -31.48
CA ASP A 450 -27.74 3.16 -30.72
C ASP A 450 -27.61 3.66 -29.27
N ILE A 451 -26.45 3.45 -28.63
CA ILE A 451 -26.16 3.94 -27.26
C ILE A 451 -26.07 5.47 -27.25
N LEU A 452 -25.39 6.08 -28.23
CA LEU A 452 -25.28 7.53 -28.36
C LEU A 452 -26.65 8.16 -28.62
N SER A 453 -27.44 7.55 -29.48
CA SER A 453 -28.81 8.02 -29.78
C SER A 453 -29.73 7.91 -28.57
N ALA A 454 -29.70 6.75 -27.88
CA ALA A 454 -30.54 6.49 -26.70
C ALA A 454 -30.16 7.35 -25.47
N THR A 455 -28.95 7.91 -25.44
CA THR A 455 -28.47 8.80 -24.36
C THR A 455 -28.31 10.25 -24.81
N GLU A 456 -28.71 10.59 -26.02
CA GLU A 456 -28.51 11.93 -26.61
C GLU A 456 -27.07 12.41 -26.43
N ASN A 457 -26.08 11.58 -26.78
CA ASN A 457 -24.64 11.78 -26.57
C ASN A 457 -24.23 11.88 -25.08
N PHE A 458 -24.77 11.02 -24.22
CA PHE A 458 -24.52 10.98 -22.77
C PHE A 458 -24.97 12.25 -22.05
N ASP A 459 -26.17 12.76 -22.38
CA ASP A 459 -26.79 13.88 -21.67
C ASP A 459 -27.00 13.54 -20.18
N ASP A 460 -26.74 14.52 -19.29
CA ASP A 460 -26.80 14.36 -17.84
C ASP A 460 -28.15 13.87 -17.32
N LYS A 461 -29.24 14.07 -18.05
CA LYS A 461 -30.58 13.56 -17.69
C LYS A 461 -30.68 12.04 -17.64
N TYR A 462 -29.78 11.32 -18.32
CA TYR A 462 -29.68 9.87 -18.29
C TYR A 462 -28.66 9.36 -17.27
N CYS A 463 -27.90 10.26 -16.62
CA CYS A 463 -26.89 9.92 -15.63
C CYS A 463 -27.54 9.40 -14.34
N ILE A 464 -27.16 8.20 -13.92
CA ILE A 464 -27.64 7.56 -12.69
C ILE A 464 -26.57 7.50 -11.58
N GLY A 465 -25.34 7.89 -11.89
CA GLY A 465 -24.25 7.96 -10.92
C GLY A 465 -22.97 8.54 -11.51
N VAL A 466 -22.23 9.26 -10.66
CA VAL A 466 -20.92 9.84 -11.00
C VAL A 466 -19.90 9.34 -9.99
N GLY A 467 -18.77 8.82 -10.45
CA GLY A 467 -17.66 8.35 -9.63
C GLY A 467 -16.31 8.92 -10.10
N GLY A 468 -15.24 8.63 -9.37
CA GLY A 468 -13.90 9.13 -9.69
C GLY A 468 -13.35 8.64 -11.04
N TYR A 469 -13.82 7.50 -11.52
CA TYR A 469 -13.34 6.87 -12.78
C TYR A 469 -14.29 7.04 -13.96
N GLY A 470 -15.52 7.58 -13.76
CA GLY A 470 -16.48 7.73 -14.83
C GLY A 470 -17.89 8.03 -14.37
N SER A 471 -18.77 8.27 -15.34
CA SER A 471 -20.21 8.50 -15.13
C SER A 471 -21.00 7.32 -15.66
N VAL A 472 -22.05 6.92 -14.94
CA VAL A 472 -22.92 5.79 -15.30
C VAL A 472 -24.26 6.31 -15.81
N PHE A 473 -24.66 5.85 -16.98
CA PHE A 473 -25.89 6.26 -17.68
C PHE A 473 -26.84 5.10 -17.79
N ARG A 474 -28.14 5.38 -17.67
CA ARG A 474 -29.21 4.42 -17.97
C ARG A 474 -29.54 4.51 -19.45
N VAL A 475 -29.48 3.39 -20.16
CA VAL A 475 -29.72 3.30 -21.61
C VAL A 475 -30.92 2.40 -21.88
N HIS A 476 -31.94 2.95 -22.55
CA HIS A 476 -33.08 2.19 -23.06
C HIS A 476 -32.95 2.02 -24.55
N LEU A 477 -32.83 0.79 -25.00
CA LEU A 477 -32.75 0.49 -26.46
C LEU A 477 -34.11 0.06 -27.00
N GLU A 478 -34.27 0.22 -28.32
CA GLU A 478 -35.44 -0.29 -29.05
C GLU A 478 -35.54 -1.81 -28.86
N GLY A 479 -36.71 -2.29 -28.38
CA GLY A 479 -36.89 -3.69 -27.95
C GLY A 479 -37.08 -3.89 -26.45
N GLY A 480 -37.07 -2.81 -25.66
CA GLY A 480 -37.40 -2.83 -24.20
C GLY A 480 -36.27 -3.28 -23.31
N ILE A 481 -35.05 -3.41 -23.80
CA ILE A 481 -33.88 -3.82 -23.00
C ILE A 481 -33.22 -2.56 -22.42
N THR A 482 -32.89 -2.63 -21.12
CA THR A 482 -32.27 -1.52 -20.40
C THR A 482 -30.91 -1.95 -19.86
N PHE A 483 -29.90 -1.09 -20.06
CA PHE A 483 -28.53 -1.31 -19.63
C PHE A 483 -28.03 -0.16 -18.75
N ALA A 484 -26.96 -0.41 -17.99
CA ALA A 484 -26.11 0.59 -17.37
C ALA A 484 -24.83 0.73 -18.21
N VAL A 485 -24.51 1.95 -18.61
CA VAL A 485 -23.29 2.25 -19.40
C VAL A 485 -22.38 3.15 -18.58
N LYS A 486 -21.20 2.64 -18.23
CA LYS A 486 -20.15 3.39 -17.49
C LYS A 486 -19.22 4.04 -18.51
N LEU A 487 -19.38 5.35 -18.72
CA LEU A 487 -18.49 6.18 -19.54
C LEU A 487 -17.30 6.61 -18.71
N LEU A 488 -16.09 6.33 -19.15
CA LEU A 488 -14.86 6.74 -18.47
C LEU A 488 -14.52 8.19 -18.78
N HIS A 489 -14.08 8.95 -17.77
CA HIS A 489 -13.63 10.32 -17.93
C HIS A 489 -12.28 10.35 -18.63
N SER A 490 -12.12 11.18 -19.66
CA SER A 490 -10.83 11.45 -20.29
C SER A 490 -10.01 12.40 -19.41
N VAL A 491 -9.26 11.88 -18.45
CA VAL A 491 -8.25 12.65 -17.71
C VAL A 491 -6.88 12.16 -18.17
N GLU A 492 -6.09 13.10 -18.70
CA GLU A 492 -4.71 13.02 -19.17
C GLU A 492 -3.93 11.70 -19.01
N GLU A 493 -3.75 11.08 -20.10
CA GLU A 493 -2.73 10.26 -20.75
C GLU A 493 -2.19 8.96 -20.13
N TYR A 494 -2.21 8.63 -18.83
CA TYR A 494 -1.50 7.42 -18.35
C TYR A 494 -2.17 6.53 -17.29
N SER A 495 -3.21 6.93 -16.60
CA SER A 495 -3.77 6.13 -15.49
C SER A 495 -5.01 5.27 -15.84
N ASP A 496 -5.77 5.61 -16.88
CA ASP A 496 -7.08 5.01 -17.14
C ASP A 496 -7.06 3.72 -17.99
N GLU A 497 -6.02 3.48 -18.75
CA GLU A 497 -5.95 2.28 -19.61
C GLU A 497 -5.84 0.98 -18.80
N GLY A 498 -5.10 1.01 -17.71
CA GLY A 498 -4.90 -0.15 -16.84
C GLY A 498 -6.19 -0.59 -16.12
N THR A 499 -6.99 0.35 -15.63
CA THR A 499 -8.26 0.08 -14.93
C THR A 499 -9.33 -0.44 -15.88
N PHE A 500 -9.46 0.14 -17.07
CA PHE A 500 -10.37 -0.31 -18.11
C PHE A 500 -10.07 -1.75 -18.56
N HIS A 501 -8.81 -2.06 -18.84
CA HIS A 501 -8.42 -3.40 -19.24
C HIS A 501 -8.57 -4.44 -18.11
N ALA A 502 -8.27 -4.07 -16.87
CA ALA A 502 -8.44 -4.97 -15.72
C ALA A 502 -9.91 -5.37 -15.53
N GLU A 503 -10.84 -4.41 -15.64
CA GLU A 503 -12.28 -4.65 -15.47
C GLU A 503 -12.82 -5.55 -16.59
N ILE A 504 -12.43 -5.31 -17.85
CA ILE A 504 -12.78 -6.18 -18.97
C ILE A 504 -12.21 -7.58 -18.77
N GLU A 505 -10.94 -7.70 -18.45
CA GLU A 505 -10.29 -9.00 -18.32
C GLU A 505 -10.92 -9.86 -17.22
N VAL A 506 -11.27 -9.26 -16.08
CA VAL A 506 -11.90 -9.99 -14.98
C VAL A 506 -13.32 -10.40 -15.34
N LEU A 507 -14.16 -9.47 -15.81
CA LEU A 507 -15.59 -9.71 -16.01
C LEU A 507 -15.93 -10.53 -17.26
N THR A 508 -15.05 -10.56 -18.26
CA THR A 508 -15.25 -11.43 -19.44
C THR A 508 -14.93 -12.89 -19.16
N LYS A 509 -13.96 -13.16 -18.29
CA LYS A 509 -13.49 -14.52 -17.97
C LYS A 509 -14.20 -15.16 -16.79
N ASN A 510 -14.77 -14.37 -15.88
CA ASN A 510 -15.33 -14.85 -14.63
C ASN A 510 -16.81 -14.43 -14.50
N ARG A 511 -17.68 -15.39 -14.26
CA ARG A 511 -19.13 -15.18 -14.11
C ARG A 511 -19.62 -15.82 -12.82
N HIS A 512 -20.26 -15.03 -11.99
CA HIS A 512 -20.87 -15.52 -10.75
C HIS A 512 -22.20 -14.80 -10.49
N ARG A 513 -23.14 -15.47 -9.83
CA ARG A 513 -24.50 -14.96 -9.56
C ARG A 513 -24.56 -13.69 -8.72
N CYS A 514 -23.50 -13.36 -7.98
CA CYS A 514 -23.37 -12.18 -7.14
C CYS A 514 -22.26 -11.22 -7.66
N ILE A 515 -21.91 -11.31 -8.95
CA ILE A 515 -21.01 -10.38 -9.64
C ILE A 515 -21.80 -9.72 -10.77
N VAL A 516 -21.64 -8.42 -10.96
CA VAL A 516 -22.27 -7.66 -12.04
C VAL A 516 -21.89 -8.25 -13.41
N LYS A 517 -22.87 -8.36 -14.31
CA LYS A 517 -22.65 -8.92 -15.62
C LYS A 517 -22.21 -7.84 -16.62
N LEU A 518 -21.06 -8.03 -17.24
CA LEU A 518 -20.59 -7.23 -18.37
C LEU A 518 -21.16 -7.82 -19.67
N TYR A 519 -21.85 -7.00 -20.47
CA TYR A 519 -22.37 -7.37 -21.78
C TYR A 519 -21.43 -6.98 -22.91
N GLY A 520 -20.69 -5.87 -22.74
CA GLY A 520 -19.78 -5.41 -23.78
C GLY A 520 -18.98 -4.19 -23.34
N PHE A 521 -18.12 -3.74 -24.23
CA PHE A 521 -17.31 -2.55 -24.05
C PHE A 521 -17.04 -1.86 -25.38
N CYS A 522 -16.77 -0.57 -25.33
CA CYS A 522 -16.28 0.22 -26.45
C CYS A 522 -14.93 0.84 -26.10
N SER A 523 -13.96 0.67 -26.99
CA SER A 523 -12.66 1.32 -26.91
C SER A 523 -12.46 2.16 -28.18
N HIS A 524 -12.95 3.40 -28.15
CA HIS A 524 -12.83 4.35 -29.22
C HIS A 524 -11.88 5.49 -28.85
N SER A 525 -11.26 6.13 -29.85
CA SER A 525 -10.34 7.25 -29.60
C SER A 525 -10.99 8.47 -28.94
N GLN A 526 -12.31 8.62 -29.06
CA GLN A 526 -13.07 9.74 -28.48
C GLN A 526 -13.74 9.39 -27.14
N CYS A 527 -14.05 8.10 -26.89
CA CYS A 527 -14.68 7.67 -25.65
C CYS A 527 -14.44 6.18 -25.39
N LYS A 528 -14.33 5.83 -24.12
CA LYS A 528 -14.26 4.44 -23.64
C LYS A 528 -15.41 4.21 -22.68
N PHE A 529 -16.16 3.12 -22.86
CA PHE A 529 -17.25 2.78 -21.96
C PHE A 529 -17.45 1.27 -21.83
N LEU A 530 -18.13 0.89 -20.74
CA LEU A 530 -18.47 -0.48 -20.38
C LEU A 530 -19.99 -0.61 -20.28
N VAL A 531 -20.56 -1.71 -20.79
CA VAL A 531 -22.01 -1.97 -20.80
C VAL A 531 -22.34 -3.10 -19.84
N TYR A 532 -23.14 -2.80 -18.84
CA TYR A 532 -23.51 -3.73 -17.75
C TYR A 532 -25.01 -3.99 -17.70
N ASP A 533 -25.36 -5.05 -16.96
CA ASP A 533 -26.72 -5.25 -16.49
C ASP A 533 -27.15 -4.10 -15.58
N LEU A 534 -28.35 -3.58 -15.78
CA LEU A 534 -28.88 -2.54 -14.90
C LEU A 534 -29.43 -3.18 -13.62
N ILE A 535 -28.81 -2.87 -12.50
CA ILE A 535 -29.28 -3.30 -11.19
C ILE A 535 -30.16 -2.20 -10.57
N GLU A 536 -31.44 -2.49 -10.38
CA GLU A 536 -32.50 -1.48 -10.34
C GLU A 536 -32.47 -0.56 -9.11
N ARG A 537 -32.10 -1.07 -7.91
CA ARG A 537 -32.05 -0.24 -6.69
C ARG A 537 -30.80 0.60 -6.56
N GLY A 538 -29.78 0.37 -7.40
CA GLY A 538 -28.52 1.06 -7.35
C GLY A 538 -27.62 0.58 -6.21
N SER A 539 -26.73 1.45 -5.72
CA SER A 539 -25.71 1.06 -4.76
C SER A 539 -26.26 0.96 -3.32
N LEU A 540 -25.68 0.05 -2.54
CA LEU A 540 -25.96 -0.08 -1.11
C LEU A 540 -25.71 1.25 -0.38
N SER A 541 -24.69 2.04 -0.82
CA SER A 541 -24.42 3.37 -0.29
C SER A 541 -25.62 4.31 -0.48
N SER A 542 -26.18 4.39 -1.67
CA SER A 542 -27.35 5.25 -1.96
C SER A 542 -28.57 4.84 -1.14
N ILE A 543 -28.83 3.53 -1.04
CA ILE A 543 -29.96 2.98 -0.24
C ILE A 543 -29.82 3.34 1.23
N MET A 544 -28.60 3.31 1.78
CA MET A 544 -28.38 3.62 3.19
C MET A 544 -28.49 5.11 3.53
N HIS A 545 -28.22 5.98 2.57
CA HIS A 545 -28.37 7.43 2.76
C HIS A 545 -29.82 7.89 2.64
N GLU A 546 -30.68 7.11 1.98
CA GLU A 546 -32.11 7.42 1.85
C GLU A 546 -32.90 6.84 3.04
N GLN A 547 -33.40 7.72 3.93
CA GLN A 547 -34.07 7.33 5.17
C GLN A 547 -35.24 6.37 4.98
N GLY A 548 -35.97 6.44 3.87
CA GLY A 548 -37.09 5.57 3.54
C GLY A 548 -36.66 4.17 3.14
N LEU A 549 -35.60 4.05 2.34
CA LEU A 549 -35.07 2.78 1.86
C LEU A 549 -34.20 2.09 2.91
N ALA A 550 -33.44 2.86 3.70
CA ALA A 550 -32.61 2.33 4.79
C ALA A 550 -33.43 1.54 5.83
N LYS A 551 -34.65 2.01 6.13
CA LYS A 551 -35.58 1.29 7.03
C LYS A 551 -36.12 -0.02 6.45
N LYS A 552 -36.21 -0.12 5.12
CA LYS A 552 -36.65 -1.34 4.45
C LYS A 552 -35.55 -2.40 4.35
N LEU A 553 -34.28 -2.00 4.52
CA LEU A 553 -33.14 -2.91 4.62
C LEU A 553 -33.02 -3.40 6.07
N ASP A 554 -33.95 -4.29 6.44
CA ASP A 554 -33.99 -4.95 7.73
C ASP A 554 -32.81 -5.92 7.94
N TRP A 555 -32.68 -6.44 9.16
CA TRP A 555 -31.54 -7.28 9.52
C TRP A 555 -31.41 -8.56 8.65
N PRO A 556 -32.45 -9.32 8.36
CA PRO A 556 -32.36 -10.48 7.46
C PRO A 556 -31.82 -10.12 6.08
N ARG A 557 -32.25 -8.98 5.51
CA ARG A 557 -31.77 -8.51 4.21
C ARG A 557 -30.31 -8.07 4.27
N ARG A 558 -29.88 -7.43 5.36
CA ARG A 558 -28.46 -7.09 5.56
C ARG A 558 -27.58 -8.33 5.60
N VAL A 559 -28.00 -9.37 6.33
CA VAL A 559 -27.29 -10.65 6.37
C VAL A 559 -27.23 -11.30 4.99
N ALA A 560 -28.34 -11.25 4.22
CA ALA A 560 -28.35 -11.76 2.85
C ALA A 560 -27.35 -11.02 1.94
N VAL A 561 -27.31 -9.68 2.01
CA VAL A 561 -26.35 -8.86 1.27
C VAL A 561 -24.91 -9.25 1.59
N VAL A 562 -24.58 -9.40 2.89
CA VAL A 562 -23.23 -9.81 3.32
C VAL A 562 -22.90 -11.20 2.79
N THR A 563 -23.86 -12.12 2.85
CA THR A 563 -23.68 -13.49 2.36
C THR A 563 -23.42 -13.53 0.86
N ASP A 564 -24.14 -12.74 0.07
CA ASP A 564 -23.97 -12.64 -1.37
C ASP A 564 -22.58 -12.09 -1.72
N VAL A 565 -22.14 -11.01 -1.03
CA VAL A 565 -20.81 -10.44 -1.21
C VAL A 565 -19.73 -11.44 -0.83
N ALA A 566 -19.86 -12.13 0.30
CA ALA A 566 -18.93 -13.16 0.74
C ALA A 566 -18.80 -14.31 -0.29
N GLN A 567 -19.93 -14.74 -0.90
CA GLN A 567 -19.92 -15.74 -1.95
C GLN A 567 -19.20 -15.25 -3.22
N ALA A 568 -19.41 -13.99 -3.61
CA ALA A 568 -18.71 -13.41 -4.74
C ALA A 568 -17.19 -13.38 -4.50
N LEU A 569 -16.76 -12.96 -3.31
CA LEU A 569 -15.35 -12.91 -2.94
C LEU A 569 -14.73 -14.31 -2.83
N SER A 570 -15.43 -15.26 -2.23
CA SER A 570 -14.98 -16.66 -2.17
C SER A 570 -14.75 -17.23 -3.57
N TYR A 571 -15.69 -17.00 -4.49
CA TYR A 571 -15.54 -17.39 -5.89
C TYR A 571 -14.28 -16.78 -6.54
N LEU A 572 -14.06 -15.48 -6.35
CA LEU A 572 -12.89 -14.79 -6.92
C LEU A 572 -11.58 -15.31 -6.35
N HIS A 573 -11.54 -15.63 -5.05
CA HIS A 573 -10.33 -16.03 -4.36
C HIS A 573 -9.98 -17.50 -4.56
N HIS A 574 -10.98 -18.39 -4.74
CA HIS A 574 -10.78 -19.84 -4.65
C HIS A 574 -11.23 -20.62 -5.88
N ASP A 575 -12.25 -20.14 -6.61
CA ASP A 575 -12.87 -20.92 -7.70
C ASP A 575 -12.46 -20.42 -9.10
N CYS A 576 -11.73 -19.29 -9.17
CA CYS A 576 -11.11 -18.82 -10.41
C CYS A 576 -9.79 -19.55 -10.67
N GLY A 577 -9.43 -19.76 -11.95
CA GLY A 577 -8.17 -20.42 -12.31
C GLY A 577 -6.93 -19.74 -11.74
N ASP A 578 -6.89 -18.40 -11.79
CA ASP A 578 -5.97 -17.57 -11.02
C ASP A 578 -6.80 -16.82 -9.97
N PRO A 579 -6.43 -16.86 -8.67
CA PRO A 579 -7.12 -16.10 -7.64
C PRO A 579 -7.16 -14.61 -7.98
N ILE A 580 -8.31 -13.96 -7.77
CA ILE A 580 -8.53 -12.55 -8.10
C ILE A 580 -8.88 -11.80 -6.82
N VAL A 581 -8.16 -10.73 -6.52
CA VAL A 581 -8.46 -9.83 -5.40
C VAL A 581 -9.07 -8.54 -5.95
N HIS A 582 -10.22 -8.15 -5.42
CA HIS A 582 -11.00 -7.01 -5.90
C HIS A 582 -10.35 -5.65 -5.59
N ARG A 583 -9.81 -5.48 -4.39
CA ARG A 583 -9.08 -4.30 -3.88
C ARG A 583 -9.89 -3.02 -3.66
N ASP A 584 -11.19 -2.99 -3.99
CA ASP A 584 -12.05 -1.82 -3.77
C ASP A 584 -13.48 -2.23 -3.37
N ILE A 585 -13.62 -3.05 -2.32
CA ILE A 585 -14.93 -3.42 -1.78
C ILE A 585 -15.42 -2.31 -0.84
N LYS A 586 -16.48 -1.64 -1.26
CA LYS A 586 -17.13 -0.55 -0.53
C LYS A 586 -18.63 -0.51 -0.88
N SER A 587 -19.43 0.16 -0.06
CA SER A 587 -20.88 0.22 -0.23
C SER A 587 -21.36 0.82 -1.56
N SER A 588 -20.56 1.69 -2.17
CA SER A 588 -20.87 2.23 -3.51
C SER A 588 -20.64 1.22 -4.63
N ASN A 589 -19.82 0.19 -4.40
CA ASN A 589 -19.50 -0.86 -5.36
C ASN A 589 -20.30 -2.16 -5.14
N ILE A 590 -21.27 -2.13 -4.23
CA ILE A 590 -22.26 -3.20 -4.01
C ILE A 590 -23.61 -2.71 -4.50
N LEU A 591 -24.14 -3.33 -5.54
CA LEU A 591 -25.43 -2.98 -6.14
C LEU A 591 -26.52 -3.94 -5.66
N LEU A 592 -27.74 -3.45 -5.43
CA LEU A 592 -28.87 -4.26 -4.99
C LEU A 592 -29.99 -4.28 -6.06
N ASP A 593 -30.56 -5.46 -6.33
CA ASP A 593 -31.74 -5.60 -7.17
C ASP A 593 -33.05 -5.35 -6.38
N ILE A 594 -34.18 -5.53 -7.04
CA ILE A 594 -35.52 -5.34 -6.45
C ILE A 594 -35.77 -6.24 -5.24
N ASP A 595 -35.12 -7.40 -5.18
CA ASP A 595 -35.27 -8.40 -4.10
C ASP A 595 -34.18 -8.24 -3.03
N TYR A 596 -33.34 -7.19 -3.10
CA TYR A 596 -32.19 -6.93 -2.22
C TYR A 596 -31.05 -7.96 -2.35
N LYS A 597 -30.99 -8.70 -3.46
CA LYS A 597 -29.83 -9.52 -3.77
C LYS A 597 -28.66 -8.64 -4.16
N ALA A 598 -27.47 -8.96 -3.67
CA ALA A 598 -26.30 -8.14 -3.85
C ALA A 598 -25.42 -8.60 -5.03
N TYR A 599 -24.84 -7.60 -5.72
CA TYR A 599 -23.91 -7.78 -6.83
C TYR A 599 -22.68 -6.93 -6.60
N VAL A 600 -21.50 -7.53 -6.64
CA VAL A 600 -20.20 -6.82 -6.59
C VAL A 600 -19.92 -6.24 -7.96
N SER A 601 -19.51 -4.96 -7.99
CA SER A 601 -19.23 -4.18 -9.20
C SER A 601 -17.90 -3.41 -9.08
N ASP A 602 -17.46 -2.77 -10.16
CA ASP A 602 -16.26 -1.93 -10.27
C ASP A 602 -14.94 -2.69 -10.02
N PHE A 603 -14.55 -3.49 -11.00
CA PHE A 603 -13.35 -4.33 -11.00
C PHE A 603 -12.10 -3.62 -11.54
N GLY A 604 -12.13 -2.31 -11.75
CA GLY A 604 -11.01 -1.56 -12.29
C GLY A 604 -9.71 -1.69 -11.50
N MET A 605 -9.82 -1.90 -10.19
CA MET A 605 -8.68 -2.09 -9.30
C MET A 605 -8.31 -3.56 -9.06
N ALA A 606 -9.05 -4.51 -9.61
CA ALA A 606 -8.85 -5.93 -9.37
C ALA A 606 -7.50 -6.44 -9.92
N ARG A 607 -6.91 -7.41 -9.24
CA ARG A 607 -5.64 -8.03 -9.63
C ARG A 607 -5.70 -9.54 -9.51
N LYS A 608 -5.09 -10.23 -10.50
CA LYS A 608 -4.87 -11.67 -10.49
C LYS A 608 -3.59 -12.02 -9.74
N LEU A 609 -3.63 -13.09 -8.96
CA LEU A 609 -2.49 -13.66 -8.28
C LEU A 609 -1.85 -14.73 -9.15
N LYS A 610 -0.57 -14.59 -9.48
CA LYS A 610 0.17 -15.64 -10.18
C LYS A 610 0.58 -16.72 -9.16
N HIS A 611 0.33 -17.98 -9.48
CA HIS A 611 0.83 -19.12 -8.71
C HIS A 611 2.37 -19.05 -8.55
N GLY A 612 2.85 -19.07 -7.30
CA GLY A 612 4.27 -19.14 -6.98
C GLY A 612 4.88 -17.92 -6.27
N TYR A 613 4.13 -16.85 -6.05
CA TYR A 613 4.61 -15.70 -5.26
C TYR A 613 3.86 -15.59 -3.94
N SER A 614 4.55 -15.93 -2.85
CA SER A 614 4.04 -15.83 -1.47
C SER A 614 4.23 -14.45 -0.85
N SER A 615 4.78 -13.46 -1.58
CA SER A 615 4.98 -12.10 -1.07
C SER A 615 4.36 -11.05 -2.00
N TRP A 616 3.60 -10.15 -1.41
CA TRP A 616 2.89 -9.07 -2.06
C TRP A 616 3.73 -7.79 -2.00
N SER A 617 4.37 -7.43 -3.10
CA SER A 617 4.79 -6.06 -3.33
C SER A 617 3.87 -5.44 -4.37
N THR A 618 2.77 -4.83 -3.98
CA THR A 618 1.92 -4.07 -4.88
C THR A 618 1.67 -2.70 -4.30
N ILE A 619 1.84 -1.69 -5.14
CA ILE A 619 1.44 -0.30 -4.90
C ILE A 619 0.05 -0.30 -4.27
N PHE A 620 -0.11 0.42 -3.17
CA PHE A 620 -1.40 0.63 -2.52
C PHE A 620 -2.42 1.12 -3.54
N ALA A 621 -3.46 0.34 -3.74
CA ALA A 621 -4.59 0.75 -4.55
C ALA A 621 -5.87 0.30 -3.86
N GLY A 622 -6.79 1.22 -3.68
CA GLY A 622 -8.07 1.03 -3.02
C GLY A 622 -8.57 2.35 -2.45
N THR A 623 -9.83 2.42 -2.11
CA THR A 623 -10.43 3.61 -1.50
C THR A 623 -9.99 3.71 -0.05
N CYS A 624 -9.47 4.88 0.35
CA CYS A 624 -9.04 5.16 1.73
C CYS A 624 -10.17 4.83 2.72
N GLY A 625 -9.88 3.98 3.73
CA GLY A 625 -10.88 3.49 4.70
C GLY A 625 -11.52 2.14 4.37
N TYR A 626 -11.22 1.53 3.21
CA TYR A 626 -11.77 0.23 2.77
C TYR A 626 -10.69 -0.79 2.39
N ILE A 627 -9.45 -0.54 2.76
CA ILE A 627 -8.34 -1.48 2.51
C ILE A 627 -8.39 -2.57 3.59
N ALA A 628 -8.46 -3.82 3.18
CA ALA A 628 -8.55 -4.96 4.10
C ALA A 628 -7.31 -5.06 5.01
N PRO A 629 -7.47 -5.36 6.31
CA PRO A 629 -6.36 -5.71 7.18
C PRO A 629 -5.72 -7.02 6.67
N GLY A 630 -4.40 -7.08 6.63
CA GLY A 630 -3.63 -8.24 6.14
C GLY A 630 -2.68 -7.96 4.98
N THR A 631 -2.64 -6.73 4.47
CA THR A 631 -1.56 -6.26 3.62
C THR A 631 -0.48 -5.62 4.50
N ASP A 632 0.45 -6.43 4.97
CA ASP A 632 1.46 -6.09 6.00
C ASP A 632 2.45 -4.95 5.65
N MET A 633 2.21 -4.21 4.60
CA MET A 633 2.98 -3.02 4.20
C MET A 633 2.38 -1.69 4.66
N CYS A 634 1.30 -1.69 5.46
CA CYS A 634 0.64 -0.44 5.91
C CYS A 634 1.40 0.36 6.98
N LEU A 635 2.47 -0.15 7.57
CA LEU A 635 3.13 0.49 8.72
C LEU A 635 4.05 1.67 8.37
N ILE A 636 4.47 1.84 7.14
CA ILE A 636 5.47 2.88 6.79
C ILE A 636 4.84 4.23 6.41
N HIS A 637 3.57 4.29 6.00
CA HIS A 637 2.94 5.55 5.55
C HIS A 637 1.90 6.16 6.51
N PHE A 638 1.63 5.59 7.66
CA PHE A 638 0.66 6.15 8.63
C PHE A 638 1.05 7.51 9.25
N TYR A 639 2.30 7.93 9.14
CA TYR A 639 2.76 9.22 9.68
C TYR A 639 2.29 10.45 8.91
N SER A 640 1.98 10.35 7.63
CA SER A 640 1.49 11.48 6.82
C SER A 640 0.00 11.77 7.00
N PHE A 641 -0.78 10.82 7.48
CA PHE A 641 -2.26 10.92 7.51
C PHE A 641 -2.87 11.42 8.82
N ARG A 642 -2.09 11.64 9.87
CA ARG A 642 -2.61 12.10 11.18
C ARG A 642 -3.32 13.46 11.14
N ASN A 643 -3.12 14.27 10.12
CA ASN A 643 -3.72 15.61 9.98
C ASN A 643 -5.04 15.66 9.19
N VAL A 644 -5.44 14.59 8.50
CA VAL A 644 -6.65 14.56 7.67
C VAL A 644 -7.87 14.01 8.42
N PHE A 645 -7.67 13.18 9.47
CA PHE A 645 -8.77 12.50 10.17
C PHE A 645 -9.40 13.27 11.35
N ARG A 646 -9.19 14.59 11.45
CA ARG A 646 -9.87 15.42 12.48
C ARG A 646 -11.27 15.89 12.11
N LYS A 647 -11.80 15.51 10.95
CA LYS A 647 -13.18 15.87 10.54
C LYS A 647 -13.93 14.66 9.97
N ARG A 648 -14.78 14.09 10.85
CA ARG A 648 -16.11 13.49 10.65
C ARG A 648 -16.33 12.48 9.52
N GLU A 649 -16.87 11.33 9.94
CA GLU A 649 -17.71 10.35 9.24
C GLU A 649 -16.96 9.27 8.44
N VAL A 650 -16.49 8.25 9.16
CA VAL A 650 -16.33 6.93 8.56
C VAL A 650 -17.54 6.10 8.98
N LYS A 651 -18.44 5.86 8.04
CA LYS A 651 -19.52 4.88 8.19
C LYS A 651 -19.05 3.58 7.56
N PHE A 652 -18.82 2.58 8.38
CA PHE A 652 -18.54 1.24 7.91
C PHE A 652 -19.82 0.47 7.65
N LEU A 653 -19.78 -0.28 6.59
CA LEU A 653 -20.70 -1.33 6.22
C LEU A 653 -20.01 -2.66 6.31
N ILE A 654 -20.66 -3.53 6.94
CA ILE A 654 -20.55 -4.95 7.20
C ILE A 654 -20.17 -5.21 8.62
#